data_76b0660ad69d057e837fc877d32952b9
#
_entry.id   76b0660ad69d057e837fc877d32952b9
#
_cell.length_a   1.000
_cell.length_b   1.000
_cell.length_c   1.000
_cell.angle_alpha   90.00
_cell.angle_beta   90.00
_cell.angle_gamma   90.00
#
_symmetry.space_group_name_H-M   'P 1'
#
loop_
_entity.id
_entity.type
_entity.pdbx_description
1 polymer ?
#
loop_
_entity_poly.entity_id
_entity_poly.type
_entity_poly.pdbx_seq_one_letter_code
_entity_poly.pdbx_strand_id
1 'polypeptide(L)'
;VSNLSSHLNIFGFRLKSIKILNPESIKPYIIEEQRKTNNQNHIKFINSLIDTPNEKINYAIVYLAWPQSENQPLGKIEIYFICHYPHNLKSKPDEISILQTSLLKILESIFDEYTFQQVPPDEVRKKLSAAFFKYKYFITRRVIIDQLDTLTTGITRRMGFVPQRDQLGPAQSEQEKYTLKDNEIFYIFPFSNPNYKTEQFFSLLQYQPAPFINENVQQRKKSTKSRKSSIRARIPILSNFLKGSSEETSETESPIAICIKMIPTTLTREEEELIEEQITKCEKFAQIYLTPSEDIKPLKPTFQELARAYQRNLIKFLFALKNSSALLVFQILANHKLPVVYLNSIASFITSPAENSKEHSIESYLSGGYEILEVNPSSKINLLDEICDSDINNLPDHPLVPHQYKRLLHMFDSDSASLVFKFPVQPTNVIPSFEIQLYEEIHAPTELIELTLSPSTKDKIKESSCLIGKNLFKSTSFPIRIYNEDRKRHIYVIGQTGTGKTTLLKTMILDDLRSGRGLCVIDPHGDLFKELLGKIPENRLNDVIIFDPTDTDYPIGFNVFEYKDPDSRYFIVQEFIGIIKRLLEGEYGKSAAEFTGPIFYLHVRMNTLLIMSDPEKPGTIVDLYNIFQDNHYWRRWENPKISDPLLKRWVENILPEVDYITHGVDKISLGDYIASKFQNFVFDPYLRNIFGQRKSTFNLTDIMNEGKVLLVNLAKGELTEENSRFLGMLIMIKLMTSAMERVKIPEEKRKEFYIYVDEFQNIATNSFSILVSEARKFGVSLILANQFIEQITDKVITEAIFGNVGTIICFRLGLGDAQKLKGQFYPFINEFHLMNLPNWNAYVLSQYKGQKLIPFNIITIPDDTPYDPQIAHRVKELSRQRYGRPKIEVEKEVNEEI
;
A
#
# COMPACT_ATOMS: atom_id res chain seq x y z
N VAL A 1 31.82 10.01 30.82
CA VAL A 1 30.75 9.33 30.06
C VAL A 1 29.95 10.32 29.24
N SER A 2 29.77 11.59 29.65
CA SER A 2 28.95 12.57 28.88
C SER A 2 29.61 13.18 27.62
N ASN A 3 30.91 12.98 27.40
CA ASN A 3 31.64 13.57 26.26
C ASN A 3 31.97 12.55 25.14
N LEU A 4 31.70 11.27 25.30
CA LEU A 4 31.95 10.23 24.28
C LEU A 4 30.83 10.16 23.23
N SER A 5 29.60 10.55 23.59
CA SER A 5 28.42 10.38 22.73
C SER A 5 28.32 11.33 21.52
N SER A 6 29.11 12.44 21.53
CA SER A 6 29.02 13.47 20.47
C SER A 6 29.82 13.16 19.20
N HIS A 7 30.67 12.11 19.21
CA HIS A 7 31.59 11.80 18.09
C HIS A 7 31.41 10.40 17.48
N LEU A 8 30.35 9.65 17.85
CA LEU A 8 30.12 8.32 17.29
C LEU A 8 29.51 8.45 15.89
N ASN A 9 30.25 8.00 14.89
CA ASN A 9 29.76 7.93 13.51
C ASN A 9 28.87 6.70 13.35
N ILE A 10 27.58 6.86 13.65
CA ILE A 10 26.58 5.82 13.56
C ILE A 10 25.45 6.23 12.63
N PHE A 11 24.98 5.30 11.80
CA PHE A 11 23.77 5.47 11.00
C PHE A 11 23.04 4.13 10.89
N GLY A 12 21.80 4.15 10.44
CA GLY A 12 21.03 2.92 10.38
C GLY A 12 19.81 2.99 9.49
N PHE A 13 19.21 1.84 9.33
CA PHE A 13 17.97 1.61 8.60
C PHE A 13 16.98 0.92 9.51
N ARG A 14 15.73 1.35 9.48
CA ARG A 14 14.64 0.65 10.12
C ARG A 14 13.97 -0.27 9.11
N LEU A 15 13.78 -1.53 9.44
CA LEU A 15 12.91 -2.42 8.68
C LEU A 15 11.46 -1.96 8.91
N LYS A 16 10.86 -1.36 7.86
CA LYS A 16 9.53 -0.77 7.93
C LYS A 16 8.45 -1.84 7.78
N SER A 17 8.55 -2.66 6.75
CA SER A 17 7.57 -3.72 6.48
C SER A 17 8.20 -4.93 5.82
N ILE A 18 7.50 -6.07 5.90
CA ILE A 18 7.84 -7.33 5.24
C ILE A 18 6.64 -7.73 4.38
N LYS A 19 6.88 -8.18 3.15
CA LYS A 19 5.82 -8.74 2.30
C LYS A 19 5.29 -10.05 2.88
N ILE A 20 3.99 -10.24 2.85
CA ILE A 20 3.37 -11.51 3.23
C ILE A 20 3.49 -12.53 2.08
N LEU A 21 3.67 -13.79 2.45
CA LEU A 21 3.52 -14.89 1.49
C LEU A 21 2.04 -15.14 1.25
N ASN A 22 1.58 -15.07 -0.01
CA ASN A 22 0.18 -15.32 -0.34
C ASN A 22 -0.20 -16.78 -0.01
N PRO A 23 -1.14 -17.02 0.92
CA PRO A 23 -1.48 -18.37 1.39
C PRO A 23 -2.06 -19.28 0.30
N GLU A 24 -2.75 -18.71 -0.71
CA GLU A 24 -3.45 -19.49 -1.74
C GLU A 24 -2.53 -20.09 -2.80
N SER A 25 -1.31 -19.56 -2.94
CA SER A 25 -0.32 -20.03 -3.93
C SER A 25 0.75 -20.97 -3.34
N ILE A 26 0.69 -21.27 -2.04
CA ILE A 26 1.81 -21.89 -1.33
C ILE A 26 1.67 -23.41 -1.32
N LYS A 27 2.31 -24.08 -2.27
CA LYS A 27 2.67 -25.48 -2.11
C LYS A 27 3.90 -25.62 -1.21
N PRO A 28 4.00 -26.68 -0.38
CA PRO A 28 5.10 -26.85 0.57
C PRO A 28 6.51 -26.70 -0.02
N TYR A 29 6.71 -27.11 -1.28
CA TYR A 29 7.99 -27.00 -1.96
C TYR A 29 8.39 -25.53 -2.27
N ILE A 30 7.41 -24.63 -2.48
CA ILE A 30 7.66 -23.20 -2.75
C ILE A 30 8.21 -22.53 -1.49
N ILE A 31 7.68 -22.88 -0.31
CA ILE A 31 8.17 -22.37 0.97
C ILE A 31 9.65 -22.79 1.17
N GLU A 32 9.97 -24.03 0.84
CA GLU A 32 11.34 -24.53 0.99
C GLU A 32 12.31 -23.88 0.00
N GLU A 33 11.87 -23.66 -1.23
CA GLU A 33 12.64 -22.96 -2.26
C GLU A 33 12.89 -21.50 -1.87
N GLN A 34 11.88 -20.80 -1.37
CA GLN A 34 12.01 -19.43 -0.86
C GLN A 34 12.94 -19.35 0.36
N ARG A 35 12.89 -20.32 1.28
CA ARG A 35 13.84 -20.37 2.39
C ARG A 35 15.29 -20.54 1.90
N LYS A 36 15.53 -21.38 0.90
CA LYS A 36 16.85 -21.53 0.29
C LYS A 36 17.31 -20.24 -0.36
N THR A 37 16.44 -19.59 -1.13
CA THR A 37 16.72 -18.29 -1.78
C THR A 37 17.02 -17.23 -0.74
N ASN A 38 16.23 -17.14 0.33
CA ASN A 38 16.43 -16.17 1.42
C ASN A 38 17.78 -16.39 2.12
N ASN A 39 18.15 -17.64 2.43
CA ASN A 39 19.46 -17.93 2.98
C ASN A 39 20.61 -17.52 2.02
N GLN A 40 20.48 -17.80 0.74
CA GLN A 40 21.48 -17.38 -0.26
C GLN A 40 21.59 -15.85 -0.34
N ASN A 41 20.49 -15.13 -0.23
CA ASN A 41 20.47 -13.68 -0.19
C ASN A 41 21.19 -13.14 1.05
N HIS A 42 20.97 -13.74 2.22
CA HIS A 42 21.71 -13.37 3.44
C HIS A 42 23.20 -13.67 3.34
N ILE A 43 23.61 -14.78 2.73
CA ILE A 43 25.02 -15.09 2.46
C ILE A 43 25.64 -14.03 1.56
N LYS A 44 24.97 -13.67 0.44
CA LYS A 44 25.42 -12.61 -0.46
C LYS A 44 25.55 -11.26 0.26
N PHE A 45 24.58 -10.94 1.10
CA PHE A 45 24.58 -9.71 1.89
C PHE A 45 25.78 -9.68 2.86
N ILE A 46 26.01 -10.76 3.64
CA ILE A 46 27.12 -10.86 4.57
C ILE A 46 28.46 -10.76 3.84
N ASN A 47 28.62 -11.46 2.71
CA ASN A 47 29.83 -11.33 1.90
C ASN A 47 30.06 -9.89 1.44
N SER A 48 29.00 -9.19 1.01
CA SER A 48 29.12 -7.77 0.62
C SER A 48 29.55 -6.86 1.77
N LEU A 49 29.20 -7.20 3.01
CA LEU A 49 29.61 -6.46 4.20
C LEU A 49 31.07 -6.81 4.63
N ILE A 50 31.49 -8.05 4.47
CA ILE A 50 32.85 -8.52 4.80
C ILE A 50 33.86 -8.02 3.77
N ASP A 51 33.50 -8.06 2.49
CA ASP A 51 34.36 -7.70 1.36
C ASP A 51 34.49 -6.17 1.15
N THR A 52 33.85 -5.33 1.98
CA THR A 52 33.97 -3.88 1.85
C THR A 52 35.41 -3.46 2.17
N PRO A 53 36.21 -3.06 1.18
CA PRO A 53 37.63 -2.81 1.39
C PRO A 53 37.85 -1.52 2.19
N ASN A 54 38.74 -1.58 3.14
CA ASN A 54 39.42 -0.50 3.87
C ASN A 54 38.76 0.12 5.09
N GLU A 55 37.56 -0.26 5.53
CA GLU A 55 37.00 0.38 6.69
C GLU A 55 36.48 -0.67 7.69
N LYS A 56 36.99 -0.62 8.92
CA LYS A 56 36.50 -1.46 10.04
C LYS A 56 35.13 -0.97 10.45
N ILE A 57 34.09 -1.35 9.69
CA ILE A 57 32.71 -1.02 10.02
C ILE A 57 32.12 -2.16 10.85
N ASN A 58 31.50 -1.83 11.98
CA ASN A 58 30.73 -2.77 12.77
C ASN A 58 29.27 -2.69 12.37
N TYR A 59 28.63 -3.83 12.20
CA TYR A 59 27.23 -3.94 11.85
C TYR A 59 26.45 -4.56 12.99
N ALA A 60 25.20 -4.14 13.17
CA ALA A 60 24.30 -4.77 14.13
C ALA A 60 22.88 -4.86 13.61
N ILE A 61 22.22 -5.99 13.84
CA ILE A 61 20.76 -6.10 13.71
C ILE A 61 20.20 -6.06 15.14
N VAL A 62 19.30 -5.09 15.39
CA VAL A 62 18.74 -4.85 16.71
C VAL A 62 17.23 -5.00 16.66
N TYR A 63 16.69 -5.91 17.45
CA TYR A 63 15.27 -6.06 17.70
C TYR A 63 14.95 -5.38 19.02
N LEU A 64 14.08 -4.38 19.01
CA LEU A 64 13.53 -3.74 20.19
C LEU A 64 12.06 -4.14 20.32
N ALA A 65 11.73 -4.88 21.36
CA ALA A 65 10.39 -5.36 21.60
C ALA A 65 9.83 -4.83 22.91
N TRP A 66 8.70 -4.11 22.83
CA TRP A 66 7.91 -3.65 23.97
C TRP A 66 6.76 -4.62 24.21
N PRO A 67 6.49 -4.98 25.49
CA PRO A 67 5.40 -5.87 25.84
C PRO A 67 4.03 -5.23 25.55
N GLN A 68 3.00 -6.05 25.55
CA GLN A 68 1.63 -5.55 25.55
C GLN A 68 1.33 -4.82 26.86
N SER A 69 0.75 -3.63 26.76
CA SER A 69 0.30 -2.82 27.90
C SER A 69 -1.08 -2.26 27.63
N GLU A 70 -1.72 -1.63 28.64
CA GLU A 70 -3.01 -0.96 28.47
C GLU A 70 -2.96 0.14 27.40
N ASN A 71 -1.82 0.84 27.29
CA ASN A 71 -1.59 1.87 26.28
C ASN A 71 -1.17 1.33 24.90
N GLN A 72 -0.66 0.09 24.86
CA GLN A 72 -0.23 -0.59 23.63
C GLN A 72 -0.70 -2.06 23.63
N PRO A 73 -1.99 -2.31 23.36
CA PRO A 73 -2.58 -3.65 23.49
C PRO A 73 -1.99 -4.70 22.56
N LEU A 74 -1.31 -4.29 21.50
CA LEU A 74 -0.65 -5.20 20.55
C LEU A 74 0.86 -5.35 20.79
N GLY A 75 1.44 -4.61 21.76
CA GLY A 75 2.88 -4.47 21.90
C GLY A 75 3.51 -3.71 20.72
N LYS A 76 4.84 -3.64 20.68
CA LYS A 76 5.56 -2.98 19.58
C LYS A 76 6.90 -3.69 19.34
N ILE A 77 7.21 -3.95 18.07
CA ILE A 77 8.51 -4.47 17.66
C ILE A 77 9.11 -3.54 16.62
N GLU A 78 10.36 -3.15 16.84
CA GLU A 78 11.14 -2.37 15.88
C GLU A 78 12.44 -3.10 15.58
N ILE A 79 12.83 -3.14 14.31
CA ILE A 79 14.02 -3.82 13.84
C ILE A 79 14.89 -2.81 13.13
N TYR A 80 16.15 -2.72 13.58
CA TYR A 80 17.13 -1.80 13.03
C TYR A 80 18.33 -2.56 12.49
N PHE A 81 18.82 -2.16 11.32
CA PHE A 81 20.15 -2.48 10.84
C PHE A 81 21.03 -1.25 11.06
N ILE A 82 22.08 -1.40 11.82
CA ILE A 82 22.91 -0.30 12.31
C ILE A 82 24.35 -0.51 11.86
N CYS A 83 24.98 0.57 11.40
CA CYS A 83 26.36 0.62 11.02
C CYS A 83 27.10 1.59 11.93
N HIS A 84 28.24 1.16 12.48
CA HIS A 84 29.08 1.97 13.35
C HIS A 84 30.51 2.03 12.81
N TYR A 85 31.01 3.25 12.62
CA TYR A 85 32.40 3.52 12.27
C TYR A 85 33.25 3.72 13.52
N PRO A 86 34.42 3.05 13.66
CA PRO A 86 35.36 3.32 14.73
C PRO A 86 35.93 4.75 14.64
N HIS A 87 36.28 5.33 15.77
CA HIS A 87 36.63 6.75 15.98
C HIS A 87 37.79 7.32 15.14
N ASN A 88 38.58 6.51 14.43
CA ASN A 88 39.81 6.96 13.74
C ASN A 88 39.59 7.42 12.31
N LEU A 89 38.37 7.34 11.78
CA LEU A 89 38.06 7.86 10.45
C LEU A 89 37.43 9.26 10.58
N LYS A 90 38.20 10.31 10.24
CA LYS A 90 37.67 11.66 10.03
C LYS A 90 36.90 11.70 8.71
N SER A 91 35.86 10.88 8.61
CA SER A 91 34.97 10.88 7.43
C SER A 91 34.20 12.19 7.37
N LYS A 92 34.19 12.82 6.21
CA LYS A 92 33.34 13.97 5.94
C LYS A 92 31.87 13.54 6.00
N PRO A 93 30.94 14.38 6.43
CA PRO A 93 29.50 14.07 6.45
C PRO A 93 28.97 13.52 5.11
N ASP A 94 29.52 13.98 4.01
CA ASP A 94 29.17 13.55 2.65
C ASP A 94 29.51 12.06 2.39
N GLU A 95 30.59 11.54 2.95
CA GLU A 95 31.02 10.14 2.79
C GLU A 95 30.07 9.18 3.52
N ILE A 96 29.58 9.58 4.70
CA ILE A 96 28.57 8.80 5.45
C ILE A 96 27.25 8.75 4.66
N SER A 97 26.83 9.86 4.07
CA SER A 97 25.62 9.92 3.25
C SER A 97 25.73 9.05 1.99
N ILE A 98 26.89 9.06 1.33
CA ILE A 98 27.15 8.21 0.16
C ILE A 98 27.11 6.73 0.55
N LEU A 99 27.77 6.36 1.65
CA LEU A 99 27.78 4.97 2.12
C LEU A 99 26.38 4.51 2.53
N GLN A 100 25.64 5.33 3.26
CA GLN A 100 24.27 5.06 3.66
C GLN A 100 23.40 4.80 2.43
N THR A 101 23.49 5.64 1.41
CA THR A 101 22.77 5.47 0.15
C THR A 101 23.19 4.20 -0.59
N SER A 102 24.48 3.87 -0.59
CA SER A 102 25.00 2.68 -1.25
C SER A 102 24.54 1.40 -0.54
N LEU A 103 24.60 1.35 0.78
CA LEU A 103 24.10 0.22 1.58
C LEU A 103 22.60 0.03 1.45
N LEU A 104 21.82 1.12 1.39
CA LEU A 104 20.38 1.01 1.15
C LEU A 104 20.11 0.36 -0.21
N LYS A 105 20.83 0.75 -1.26
CA LYS A 105 20.70 0.12 -2.58
C LYS A 105 21.10 -1.36 -2.57
N ILE A 106 22.12 -1.73 -1.82
CA ILE A 106 22.53 -3.14 -1.65
C ILE A 106 21.41 -3.92 -0.96
N LEU A 107 20.88 -3.41 0.16
CA LEU A 107 19.75 -4.03 0.87
C LEU A 107 18.53 -4.22 -0.05
N GLU A 108 18.14 -3.18 -0.77
CA GLU A 108 17.00 -3.20 -1.69
C GLU A 108 17.22 -4.08 -2.93
N SER A 109 18.47 -4.26 -3.37
CA SER A 109 18.79 -5.14 -4.51
C SER A 109 18.82 -6.62 -4.14
N ILE A 110 19.19 -6.93 -2.90
CA ILE A 110 19.31 -8.32 -2.41
C ILE A 110 17.98 -8.82 -1.85
N PHE A 111 17.23 -7.94 -1.18
CA PHE A 111 16.02 -8.29 -0.44
C PHE A 111 14.79 -7.61 -1.03
N ASP A 112 14.10 -8.27 -1.93
CA ASP A 112 12.86 -7.77 -2.54
C ASP A 112 11.65 -7.80 -1.60
N GLU A 113 11.71 -8.65 -0.58
CA GLU A 113 10.65 -8.89 0.38
C GLU A 113 10.58 -7.87 1.52
N TYR A 114 11.59 -7.00 1.67
CA TYR A 114 11.66 -6.03 2.77
C TYR A 114 11.62 -4.60 2.27
N THR A 115 10.96 -3.74 3.04
CA THR A 115 11.03 -2.28 2.86
C THR A 115 11.86 -1.68 3.98
N PHE A 116 12.96 -1.01 3.64
CA PHE A 116 13.82 -0.32 4.59
C PHE A 116 13.56 1.18 4.57
N GLN A 117 13.56 1.78 5.74
CA GLN A 117 13.50 3.23 5.92
C GLN A 117 14.85 3.73 6.42
N GLN A 118 15.45 4.66 5.71
CA GLN A 118 16.63 5.37 6.18
C GLN A 118 16.26 6.19 7.42
N VAL A 119 17.02 6.03 8.50
CA VAL A 119 16.82 6.76 9.74
C VAL A 119 17.94 7.79 9.92
N PRO A 120 17.62 9.07 10.19
CA PRO A 120 18.63 10.09 10.43
C PRO A 120 19.56 9.68 11.59
N PRO A 121 20.89 9.94 11.49
CA PRO A 121 21.88 9.54 12.50
C PRO A 121 21.55 10.03 13.91
N ASP A 122 21.04 11.24 14.04
CA ASP A 122 20.66 11.81 15.35
C ASP A 122 19.46 11.12 15.98
N GLU A 123 18.50 10.68 15.16
CA GLU A 123 17.34 9.91 15.64
C GLU A 123 17.77 8.52 16.12
N VAL A 124 18.65 7.83 15.37
CA VAL A 124 19.22 6.53 15.78
C VAL A 124 19.94 6.69 17.11
N ARG A 125 20.82 7.70 17.25
CA ARG A 125 21.55 7.98 18.51
C ARG A 125 20.61 8.24 19.66
N LYS A 126 19.66 9.17 19.48
CA LYS A 126 18.69 9.53 20.51
C LYS A 126 17.92 8.31 21.01
N LYS A 127 17.49 7.45 20.12
CA LYS A 127 16.67 6.28 20.45
C LYS A 127 17.49 5.20 21.18
N LEU A 128 18.67 4.88 20.67
CA LEU A 128 19.54 3.86 21.26
C LEU A 128 20.16 4.31 22.58
N SER A 129 20.56 5.57 22.71
CA SER A 129 21.10 6.12 23.95
C SER A 129 20.06 6.23 25.08
N ALA A 130 18.79 6.27 24.76
CA ALA A 130 17.70 6.25 25.73
C ALA A 130 17.37 4.86 26.29
N ALA A 131 17.88 3.79 25.64
CA ALA A 131 17.59 2.42 26.04
C ALA A 131 18.66 1.89 26.99
N PHE A 132 18.24 1.66 28.26
CA PHE A 132 19.09 1.12 29.35
C PHE A 132 18.53 -0.18 29.85
N PHE A 133 19.45 -1.11 30.22
CA PHE A 133 19.11 -2.46 30.67
C PHE A 133 19.89 -2.82 31.97
N LYS A 134 19.34 -3.78 32.71
CA LYS A 134 19.95 -4.28 33.97
C LYS A 134 20.60 -5.64 33.82
N TYR A 135 20.12 -6.45 32.87
CA TYR A 135 20.56 -7.85 32.67
C TYR A 135 21.05 -8.03 31.25
N LYS A 136 22.09 -8.85 31.09
CA LYS A 136 22.73 -9.15 29.82
C LYS A 136 22.98 -10.65 29.69
N TYR A 137 22.54 -11.24 28.62
CA TYR A 137 22.72 -12.63 28.30
C TYR A 137 23.40 -12.73 26.94
N PHE A 138 24.37 -13.66 26.85
CA PHE A 138 25.01 -14.00 25.58
C PHE A 138 24.55 -15.38 25.14
N ILE A 139 24.31 -15.53 23.85
CA ILE A 139 24.09 -16.82 23.22
C ILE A 139 25.35 -17.15 22.43
N THR A 140 26.05 -18.21 22.82
CA THR A 140 27.31 -18.66 22.26
C THR A 140 27.19 -20.02 21.65
N ARG A 141 28.17 -20.42 20.87
CA ARG A 141 28.30 -21.81 20.39
C ARG A 141 28.54 -22.77 21.58
N ARG A 142 28.01 -23.96 21.47
CA ARG A 142 28.32 -25.06 22.42
C ARG A 142 29.78 -25.48 22.28
N VAL A 143 30.40 -25.78 23.39
CA VAL A 143 31.80 -26.20 23.44
C VAL A 143 31.92 -27.50 24.20
N ILE A 144 32.85 -28.35 23.83
CA ILE A 144 33.18 -29.57 24.52
C ILE A 144 34.69 -29.68 24.67
N ILE A 145 35.13 -30.18 25.82
CA ILE A 145 36.49 -30.63 26.07
C ILE A 145 36.42 -32.12 26.39
N ASP A 146 36.88 -32.93 25.47
CA ASP A 146 36.89 -34.39 25.64
C ASP A 146 38.27 -34.85 26.15
N GLN A 147 38.27 -35.61 27.29
CA GLN A 147 39.45 -36.24 27.82
C GLN A 147 39.50 -37.69 27.31
N LEU A 148 40.64 -38.09 26.81
CA LEU A 148 40.91 -39.39 26.23
C LEU A 148 40.73 -40.59 27.17
N ASP A 149 41.16 -40.40 28.42
CA ASP A 149 41.19 -41.48 29.40
C ASP A 149 39.81 -41.85 29.98
N THR A 150 38.81 -41.00 29.79
CA THR A 150 37.45 -41.20 30.29
C THR A 150 36.45 -41.67 29.24
N LEU A 151 36.79 -41.60 27.95
CA LEU A 151 35.91 -41.98 26.86
C LEU A 151 35.68 -43.49 26.75
N THR A 152 36.58 -44.31 27.23
CA THR A 152 36.43 -45.80 27.22
C THR A 152 35.34 -46.27 28.18
N THR A 153 34.99 -45.50 29.20
CA THR A 153 33.99 -45.89 30.21
C THR A 153 32.77 -44.98 30.29
N GLY A 154 32.79 -43.83 29.61
CA GLY A 154 31.89 -42.73 29.86
C GLY A 154 30.85 -42.36 28.78
N ILE A 155 30.98 -42.85 27.54
CA ILE A 155 30.07 -42.55 26.43
C ILE A 155 28.61 -42.96 26.73
N THR A 156 28.42 -44.01 27.52
CA THR A 156 27.12 -44.51 27.95
C THR A 156 26.44 -43.62 29.01
N ARG A 157 27.18 -42.80 29.74
CA ARG A 157 26.62 -41.95 30.83
C ARG A 157 26.36 -40.50 30.42
N ARG A 158 26.95 -39.96 29.34
CA ARG A 158 26.88 -38.53 28.97
C ARG A 158 25.98 -38.22 27.80
N MET A 159 25.43 -39.17 27.07
CA MET A 159 24.43 -38.92 26.04
C MET A 159 23.05 -38.48 26.57
N GLY A 160 22.88 -38.30 27.84
CA GLY A 160 21.62 -37.90 28.48
C GLY A 160 21.72 -36.81 29.55
N PHE A 161 22.86 -36.18 29.74
CA PHE A 161 23.00 -35.14 30.75
C PHE A 161 23.38 -33.78 30.15
N VAL A 162 22.40 -32.93 29.95
CA VAL A 162 22.56 -31.49 30.18
C VAL A 162 22.83 -31.37 31.67
N PRO A 163 23.96 -30.84 32.13
CA PRO A 163 24.17 -30.64 33.57
C PRO A 163 23.10 -29.69 34.07
N GLN A 164 22.19 -30.17 34.91
CA GLN A 164 21.37 -29.29 35.72
C GLN A 164 22.32 -28.53 36.63
N ARG A 165 22.42 -27.25 36.40
CA ARG A 165 23.34 -26.30 37.06
C ARG A 165 22.90 -25.90 38.48
N ASP A 166 22.23 -26.78 39.23
CA ASP A 166 21.81 -26.49 40.60
C ASP A 166 22.94 -26.75 41.63
N GLN A 167 24.16 -27.07 41.19
CA GLN A 167 25.26 -27.38 42.09
C GLN A 167 26.56 -26.56 41.92
N LEU A 168 26.53 -25.48 41.17
CA LEU A 168 27.65 -24.53 41.16
C LEU A 168 27.31 -23.37 42.09
N GLY A 169 27.85 -23.38 43.31
CA GLY A 169 27.80 -22.29 44.25
C GLY A 169 28.46 -21.00 43.70
N PRO A 170 28.29 -19.83 44.38
CA PRO A 170 28.79 -18.56 43.88
C PRO A 170 30.28 -18.63 43.59
N ALA A 171 30.67 -18.22 42.39
CA ALA A 171 32.06 -18.20 41.95
C ALA A 171 32.90 -17.36 42.90
N GLN A 172 33.86 -18.00 43.56
CA GLN A 172 34.94 -17.35 44.30
C GLN A 172 35.86 -16.63 43.29
N SER A 173 36.22 -15.43 43.61
CA SER A 173 37.15 -14.53 42.91
C SER A 173 38.55 -15.17 42.86
N GLU A 174 38.98 -15.54 41.69
CA GLU A 174 40.26 -15.80 41.08
C GLU A 174 40.09 -17.00 40.17
N GLN A 175 39.74 -16.75 38.91
CA GLN A 175 39.68 -17.76 37.87
C GLN A 175 41.12 -18.14 37.52
N GLU A 176 41.56 -19.31 37.97
CA GLU A 176 42.70 -19.98 37.35
C GLU A 176 42.38 -20.17 35.85
N LYS A 177 43.18 -19.57 34.97
CA LYS A 177 43.04 -19.69 33.52
C LYS A 177 43.19 -21.17 33.16
N TYR A 178 42.10 -21.77 32.68
CA TYR A 178 42.10 -23.14 32.22
C TYR A 178 43.06 -23.30 31.03
N THR A 179 44.03 -24.22 31.13
CA THR A 179 44.96 -24.59 30.04
C THR A 179 44.66 -26.00 29.59
N LEU A 180 44.43 -26.16 28.25
CA LEU A 180 44.20 -27.50 27.67
C LEU A 180 45.41 -28.43 27.91
N LYS A 181 45.15 -29.65 28.34
CA LYS A 181 46.16 -30.71 28.51
C LYS A 181 46.44 -31.36 27.13
N ASP A 182 47.58 -32.02 27.02
CA ASP A 182 48.02 -32.69 25.79
C ASP A 182 47.05 -33.80 25.34
N ASN A 183 46.31 -34.40 26.25
CA ASN A 183 45.32 -35.44 26.01
C ASN A 183 43.88 -34.91 25.90
N GLU A 184 43.69 -33.60 25.81
CA GLU A 184 42.38 -32.97 25.67
C GLU A 184 42.17 -32.39 24.27
N ILE A 185 40.99 -32.67 23.66
CA ILE A 185 40.54 -32.08 22.39
C ILE A 185 39.52 -31.01 22.71
N PHE A 186 39.72 -29.81 22.15
CA PHE A 186 38.77 -28.69 22.18
C PHE A 186 37.99 -28.67 20.88
N TYR A 187 36.66 -28.69 20.95
CA TYR A 187 35.80 -28.66 19.81
C TYR A 187 34.65 -27.65 19.98
N ILE A 188 34.47 -26.80 18.97
CA ILE A 188 33.40 -25.81 18.88
C ILE A 188 32.32 -26.32 17.92
N PHE A 189 31.10 -26.48 18.42
CA PHE A 189 29.97 -26.92 17.62
C PHE A 189 29.47 -25.81 16.68
N PRO A 190 29.19 -26.09 15.40
CA PRO A 190 28.59 -25.14 14.50
C PRO A 190 27.14 -24.84 14.92
N PHE A 191 26.63 -23.67 14.60
CA PHE A 191 25.19 -23.43 14.63
C PHE A 191 24.52 -24.22 13.52
N SER A 192 23.35 -24.80 13.80
CA SER A 192 22.54 -25.51 12.82
C SER A 192 21.34 -24.68 12.39
N ASN A 193 20.82 -25.00 11.20
CA ASN A 193 19.70 -24.24 10.61
C ASN A 193 18.42 -24.43 11.45
N PRO A 194 17.84 -23.36 12.02
CA PRO A 194 16.65 -23.47 12.85
C PRO A 194 15.39 -23.64 12.00
N ASN A 195 14.40 -24.33 12.57
CA ASN A 195 13.06 -24.34 12.00
C ASN A 195 12.33 -23.02 12.38
N TYR A 196 12.66 -21.95 11.67
CA TYR A 196 12.29 -20.61 12.01
C TYR A 196 10.89 -20.23 11.51
N LYS A 197 10.05 -19.70 12.40
CA LYS A 197 8.74 -19.13 12.08
C LYS A 197 8.64 -17.73 12.66
N THR A 198 8.62 -16.73 11.81
CA THR A 198 8.60 -15.29 12.17
C THR A 198 7.44 -14.94 13.09
N GLU A 199 6.25 -15.50 12.84
CA GLU A 199 5.06 -15.23 13.64
C GLU A 199 5.23 -15.73 15.09
N GLN A 200 5.81 -16.89 15.28
CA GLN A 200 6.07 -17.46 16.61
C GLN A 200 7.14 -16.66 17.36
N PHE A 201 8.19 -16.25 16.66
CA PHE A 201 9.26 -15.44 17.22
C PHE A 201 8.73 -14.07 17.68
N PHE A 202 7.93 -13.39 16.84
CA PHE A 202 7.34 -12.11 17.20
C PHE A 202 6.32 -12.23 18.32
N SER A 203 5.52 -13.30 18.34
CA SER A 203 4.62 -13.58 19.45
C SER A 203 5.37 -13.77 20.76
N LEU A 204 6.53 -14.46 20.73
CA LEU A 204 7.38 -14.63 21.90
C LEU A 204 7.93 -13.29 22.40
N LEU A 205 8.35 -12.39 21.51
CA LEU A 205 8.85 -11.06 21.86
C LEU A 205 7.75 -10.14 22.43
N GLN A 206 6.51 -10.31 22.01
CA GLN A 206 5.36 -9.55 22.50
C GLN A 206 4.93 -9.98 23.92
N TYR A 207 4.94 -11.29 24.19
CA TYR A 207 4.50 -11.87 25.44
C TYR A 207 5.71 -12.11 26.37
N GLN A 208 6.31 -11.01 26.85
CA GLN A 208 7.42 -11.08 27.78
C GLN A 208 6.98 -11.68 29.12
N PRO A 209 7.79 -12.53 29.77
CA PRO A 209 7.46 -13.08 31.09
C PRO A 209 7.49 -11.96 32.15
N ALA A 210 6.54 -12.01 33.08
CA ALA A 210 6.53 -11.12 34.22
C ALA A 210 7.82 -11.25 35.05
N PRO A 211 8.30 -10.19 35.72
CA PRO A 211 9.46 -10.26 36.60
C PRO A 211 9.30 -11.34 37.68
N PHE A 212 10.33 -12.12 37.90
CA PHE A 212 10.35 -13.07 39.03
C PHE A 212 10.29 -12.31 40.35
N ILE A 213 9.16 -12.37 41.06
CA ILE A 213 9.06 -11.89 42.45
C ILE A 213 9.65 -12.97 43.35
N ASN A 214 10.72 -12.63 44.09
CA ASN A 214 11.35 -13.55 45.03
C ASN A 214 10.30 -14.09 46.03
N GLU A 215 10.16 -15.42 46.13
CA GLU A 215 9.16 -16.12 46.97
C GLU A 215 9.18 -15.71 48.46
N ASN A 216 10.21 -15.03 48.93
CA ASN A 216 10.34 -14.57 50.34
C ASN A 216 9.38 -13.44 50.71
N VAL A 217 8.62 -12.85 49.74
CA VAL A 217 7.62 -11.77 50.02
C VAL A 217 6.20 -12.34 50.08
N GLN A 218 5.93 -13.57 49.63
CA GLN A 218 4.59 -14.16 49.58
C GLN A 218 4.01 -14.64 50.93
N GLN A 219 4.78 -14.68 52.01
CA GLN A 219 4.24 -15.14 53.30
C GLN A 219 3.47 -14.10 54.09
N ARG A 220 3.32 -12.85 53.61
CA ARG A 220 2.64 -11.75 54.35
C ARG A 220 1.29 -11.27 53.82
N LYS A 221 0.74 -11.80 52.74
CA LYS A 221 -0.62 -11.37 52.27
C LYS A 221 -1.49 -12.55 51.87
N LYS A 222 -1.96 -13.34 52.88
CA LYS A 222 -3.17 -14.14 52.73
C LYS A 222 -4.31 -13.42 53.47
N SER A 223 -5.08 -12.59 52.78
CA SER A 223 -6.49 -12.34 53.07
C SER A 223 -7.01 -11.29 52.08
N THR A 224 -7.80 -11.67 51.13
CA THR A 224 -9.14 -11.17 50.79
C THR A 224 -9.56 -11.66 49.41
N LYS A 225 -10.73 -12.28 49.40
CA LYS A 225 -11.42 -12.80 48.23
C LYS A 225 -12.17 -11.68 47.51
N SER A 226 -12.23 -11.66 46.16
CA SER A 226 -13.50 -11.63 45.42
C SER A 226 -13.33 -11.71 43.89
N ARG A 227 -13.96 -12.64 43.33
CA ARG A 227 -14.80 -12.88 42.12
C ARG A 227 -14.49 -12.17 40.79
N LYS A 228 -14.13 -13.02 39.80
CA LYS A 228 -14.66 -13.30 38.46
C LYS A 228 -14.72 -12.20 37.41
N SER A 229 -14.04 -12.40 36.26
CA SER A 229 -14.72 -12.72 35.02
C SER A 229 -13.75 -13.29 33.96
N SER A 230 -14.27 -14.18 33.14
CA SER A 230 -13.59 -15.10 32.25
C SER A 230 -13.45 -14.56 30.83
N ILE A 231 -12.27 -14.69 30.23
CA ILE A 231 -12.14 -14.96 28.79
C ILE A 231 -11.05 -16.02 28.62
N ARG A 232 -11.43 -17.20 28.18
CA ARG A 232 -10.55 -18.31 27.86
C ARG A 232 -10.08 -18.21 26.43
N ALA A 233 -8.81 -17.96 26.22
CA ALA A 233 -8.12 -18.25 24.96
C ALA A 233 -7.37 -19.60 25.13
N ARG A 234 -7.64 -20.52 24.24
CA ARG A 234 -7.05 -21.87 24.23
C ARG A 234 -5.68 -21.86 23.56
N ILE A 235 -4.63 -21.79 24.34
CA ILE A 235 -3.31 -22.27 23.96
C ILE A 235 -2.74 -22.98 25.21
N PRO A 236 -2.52 -24.30 25.18
CA PRO A 236 -2.28 -25.10 26.41
C PRO A 236 -0.92 -24.86 27.11
N ILE A 237 0.04 -24.22 26.48
CA ILE A 237 1.40 -24.05 27.01
C ILE A 237 1.59 -22.72 27.75
N LEU A 238 0.76 -21.70 27.49
CA LEU A 238 0.88 -20.36 28.10
C LEU A 238 0.03 -20.14 29.37
N SER A 239 -0.91 -21.05 29.67
CA SER A 239 -1.87 -20.84 30.77
C SER A 239 -1.26 -20.86 32.17
N ASN A 240 -0.06 -21.38 32.32
CA ASN A 240 0.63 -21.45 33.63
C ASN A 240 1.48 -20.21 33.95
N PHE A 241 1.69 -19.32 32.99
CA PHE A 241 2.50 -18.11 33.18
C PHE A 241 1.71 -16.86 33.56
N LEU A 242 0.36 -16.88 33.51
CA LEU A 242 -0.49 -15.70 33.65
C LEU A 242 -1.06 -15.48 35.06
N LYS A 243 -0.51 -16.11 36.11
CA LYS A 243 -0.94 -15.86 37.50
C LYS A 243 0.14 -15.13 38.30
N GLY A 244 0.29 -13.85 38.05
CA GLY A 244 1.07 -12.93 38.89
C GLY A 244 0.31 -11.61 39.05
N SER A 245 0.07 -11.27 40.30
CA SER A 245 -0.76 -10.18 40.78
C SER A 245 -0.24 -8.77 40.45
N SER A 246 -1.17 -7.87 40.20
CA SER A 246 -1.05 -6.44 40.09
C SER A 246 -0.42 -5.74 41.30
N GLU A 247 0.64 -4.99 41.08
CA GLU A 247 1.12 -3.78 41.74
C GLU A 247 2.64 -3.64 41.54
N GLU A 248 2.99 -2.96 40.44
CA GLU A 248 4.20 -2.17 40.18
C GLU A 248 4.27 -1.92 38.66
N THR A 249 3.52 -0.93 38.22
CA THR A 249 3.23 -0.67 36.80
C THR A 249 4.36 0.01 36.03
N SER A 250 5.48 0.33 36.61
CA SER A 250 6.58 1.05 35.95
C SER A 250 7.74 0.19 35.41
N GLU A 251 7.91 -1.03 35.91
CA GLU A 251 8.99 -1.93 35.43
C GLU A 251 8.54 -2.91 34.34
N THR A 252 7.24 -3.12 34.17
CA THR A 252 6.68 -4.08 33.19
C THR A 252 6.61 -3.54 31.76
N GLU A 253 6.79 -2.24 31.56
CA GLU A 253 6.73 -1.59 30.23
C GLU A 253 8.11 -1.45 29.55
N SER A 254 9.15 -2.00 30.13
CA SER A 254 10.50 -1.87 29.58
C SER A 254 10.73 -2.82 28.42
N PRO A 255 11.39 -2.37 27.32
CA PRO A 255 11.67 -3.23 26.18
C PRO A 255 12.68 -4.31 26.50
N ILE A 256 12.63 -5.43 25.76
CA ILE A 256 13.74 -6.35 25.59
C ILE A 256 14.45 -5.98 24.29
N ALA A 257 15.79 -5.96 24.31
CA ALA A 257 16.59 -5.78 23.12
C ALA A 257 17.33 -7.08 22.78
N ILE A 258 17.23 -7.51 21.53
CA ILE A 258 18.09 -8.55 20.95
C ILE A 258 19.05 -7.83 20.03
N CYS A 259 20.34 -7.92 20.34
CA CYS A 259 21.41 -7.30 19.55
C CYS A 259 22.32 -8.39 18.97
N ILE A 260 22.35 -8.49 17.66
CA ILE A 260 23.25 -9.37 16.92
C ILE A 260 24.26 -8.48 16.22
N LYS A 261 25.48 -8.48 16.73
CA LYS A 261 26.58 -7.64 16.24
C LYS A 261 27.52 -8.47 15.39
N MET A 262 27.94 -7.91 14.26
CA MET A 262 28.91 -8.50 13.34
C MET A 262 30.08 -7.52 13.12
N ILE A 263 31.29 -8.02 13.34
CA ILE A 263 32.53 -7.30 13.14
C ILE A 263 33.33 -8.05 12.09
N PRO A 264 33.44 -7.54 10.85
CA PRO A 264 34.30 -8.13 9.82
C PRO A 264 35.73 -8.24 10.33
N THR A 265 36.34 -9.41 10.18
CA THR A 265 37.70 -9.67 10.67
C THR A 265 38.35 -10.74 9.83
N THR A 266 39.63 -10.96 10.07
CA THR A 266 40.38 -12.07 9.47
C THR A 266 40.89 -13.00 10.54
N LEU A 267 41.10 -14.27 10.20
CA LEU A 267 41.76 -15.26 11.05
C LEU A 267 43.20 -14.81 11.26
N THR A 268 43.66 -14.80 12.54
CA THR A 268 45.06 -14.49 12.82
C THR A 268 45.91 -15.74 12.66
N ARG A 269 47.24 -15.58 12.48
CA ARG A 269 48.17 -16.71 12.38
C ARG A 269 48.20 -17.58 13.63
N GLU A 270 48.11 -16.94 14.80
CA GLU A 270 48.06 -17.68 16.08
C GLU A 270 46.80 -18.54 16.19
N GLU A 271 45.66 -18.02 15.76
CA GLU A 271 44.38 -18.75 15.74
C GLU A 271 44.38 -19.87 14.71
N GLU A 272 45.02 -19.68 13.57
CA GLU A 272 45.23 -20.72 12.56
C GLU A 272 46.07 -21.87 13.15
N GLU A 273 47.20 -21.53 13.77
CA GLU A 273 48.09 -22.53 14.45
C GLU A 273 47.36 -23.28 15.56
N LEU A 274 46.48 -22.62 16.35
CA LEU A 274 45.64 -23.28 17.35
C LEU A 274 44.65 -24.28 16.76
N ILE A 275 44.02 -23.95 15.63
CA ILE A 275 43.07 -24.90 14.95
C ILE A 275 43.87 -26.06 14.35
N GLU A 276 45.03 -25.80 13.72
CA GLU A 276 45.91 -26.82 13.15
C GLU A 276 46.48 -27.78 14.22
N GLU A 277 46.79 -27.26 15.42
CA GLU A 277 47.16 -28.08 16.58
C GLU A 277 46.03 -29.06 16.96
N GLN A 278 44.76 -28.58 16.99
CA GLN A 278 43.63 -29.46 17.30
C GLN A 278 43.37 -30.48 16.20
N ILE A 279 43.53 -30.11 14.92
CA ILE A 279 43.48 -31.05 13.79
C ILE A 279 44.55 -32.16 13.95
N THR A 280 45.78 -31.77 14.26
CA THR A 280 46.90 -32.71 14.46
C THR A 280 46.68 -33.64 15.66
N LYS A 281 46.11 -33.10 16.76
CA LYS A 281 45.70 -33.92 17.91
C LYS A 281 44.64 -34.95 17.49
N CYS A 282 43.61 -34.57 16.78
CA CYS A 282 42.57 -35.48 16.27
C CYS A 282 43.15 -36.55 15.35
N GLU A 283 44.12 -36.20 14.50
CA GLU A 283 44.79 -37.19 13.63
C GLU A 283 45.59 -38.25 14.43
N LYS A 284 46.38 -37.81 15.41
CA LYS A 284 47.08 -38.72 16.29
C LYS A 284 46.14 -39.70 16.98
N PHE A 285 44.99 -39.22 17.43
CA PHE A 285 44.01 -40.06 18.11
C PHE A 285 43.24 -40.99 17.15
N ALA A 286 43.01 -40.57 15.91
CA ALA A 286 42.43 -41.42 14.90
C ALA A 286 43.36 -42.60 14.50
N GLN A 287 44.68 -42.50 14.77
CA GLN A 287 45.68 -43.52 14.45
C GLN A 287 46.01 -44.48 15.62
N ILE A 288 45.55 -44.16 16.85
CA ILE A 288 45.81 -45.05 18.00
C ILE A 288 45.01 -46.34 17.85
N TYR A 289 45.70 -47.44 17.61
CA TYR A 289 45.12 -48.79 17.64
C TYR A 289 44.95 -49.19 19.08
N LEU A 290 43.73 -49.20 19.59
CA LEU A 290 43.41 -49.90 20.80
C LEU A 290 43.53 -51.42 20.51
N THR A 291 44.48 -52.12 21.15
CA THR A 291 44.54 -53.56 21.11
C THR A 291 43.23 -54.15 21.63
N PRO A 292 42.52 -54.98 20.86
CA PRO A 292 41.24 -55.53 21.30
C PRO A 292 41.51 -56.43 22.55
N SER A 293 40.99 -56.02 23.68
CA SER A 293 40.76 -56.96 24.77
C SER A 293 39.53 -57.78 24.41
N GLU A 294 39.62 -59.11 24.50
CA GLU A 294 38.63 -60.05 23.94
C GLU A 294 37.19 -59.98 24.53
N ASP A 295 36.88 -59.03 25.40
CA ASP A 295 35.62 -58.99 26.16
C ASP A 295 34.69 -57.83 25.89
N ILE A 296 34.91 -57.01 24.85
CA ILE A 296 34.01 -55.84 24.57
C ILE A 296 33.24 -56.04 23.28
N LYS A 297 31.93 -56.31 23.40
CA LYS A 297 30.98 -56.27 22.26
C LYS A 297 31.07 -54.97 21.51
N PRO A 298 31.12 -54.97 20.18
CA PRO A 298 31.15 -53.75 19.34
C PRO A 298 29.77 -53.06 19.33
N LEU A 299 29.57 -52.16 20.20
CA LEU A 299 28.37 -51.33 20.27
C LEU A 299 28.80 -49.88 20.42
N LYS A 300 28.77 -49.12 19.32
CA LYS A 300 28.84 -47.65 19.17
C LYS A 300 30.02 -47.12 18.36
N PRO A 301 29.87 -45.94 17.70
CA PRO A 301 30.96 -45.37 16.91
C PRO A 301 32.23 -45.31 17.74
N THR A 302 33.29 -45.85 17.15
CA THR A 302 34.58 -45.94 17.81
C THR A 302 35.11 -44.55 18.06
N PHE A 303 35.89 -44.37 19.11
CA PHE A 303 36.60 -43.13 19.41
C PHE A 303 37.34 -42.58 18.15
N GLN A 304 37.90 -43.50 17.36
CA GLN A 304 38.57 -43.16 16.10
C GLN A 304 37.65 -42.49 15.07
N GLU A 305 36.37 -42.93 14.99
CA GLU A 305 35.39 -42.33 14.07
C GLU A 305 35.01 -40.94 14.57
N LEU A 306 34.88 -40.73 15.86
CA LEU A 306 34.62 -39.43 16.46
C LEU A 306 35.79 -38.45 16.25
N ALA A 307 37.04 -38.93 16.49
CA ALA A 307 38.24 -38.16 16.25
C ALA A 307 38.40 -37.78 14.76
N ARG A 308 38.09 -38.71 13.84
CA ARG A 308 38.03 -38.40 12.38
C ARG A 308 36.93 -37.39 12.02
N ALA A 309 35.78 -37.46 12.69
CA ALA A 309 34.69 -36.53 12.45
C ALA A 309 35.03 -35.10 12.96
N TYR A 310 35.64 -34.96 14.14
CA TYR A 310 36.19 -33.74 14.65
C TYR A 310 37.25 -33.17 13.70
N GLN A 311 38.20 -33.98 13.26
CA GLN A 311 39.24 -33.58 12.31
C GLN A 311 38.63 -33.00 11.03
N ARG A 312 37.67 -33.72 10.40
CA ARG A 312 37.00 -33.24 9.17
C ARG A 312 36.28 -31.94 9.37
N ASN A 313 35.58 -31.75 10.49
CA ASN A 313 34.84 -30.53 10.77
C ASN A 313 35.78 -29.36 11.08
N LEU A 314 36.87 -29.57 11.80
CA LEU A 314 37.88 -28.55 12.07
C LEU A 314 38.59 -28.09 10.79
N ILE A 315 38.90 -29.05 9.90
CA ILE A 315 39.45 -28.70 8.56
C ILE A 315 38.45 -27.84 7.77
N LYS A 316 37.17 -28.22 7.72
CA LYS A 316 36.15 -27.41 7.04
C LYS A 316 36.01 -26.03 7.67
N PHE A 317 36.01 -25.96 9.00
CA PHE A 317 35.94 -24.70 9.75
C PHE A 317 37.12 -23.79 9.43
N LEU A 318 38.33 -24.30 9.42
CA LEU A 318 39.55 -23.57 9.09
C LEU A 318 39.50 -22.99 7.67
N PHE A 319 39.12 -23.80 6.66
CA PHE A 319 39.03 -23.35 5.29
C PHE A 319 37.90 -22.33 5.11
N ALA A 320 36.78 -22.51 5.78
CA ALA A 320 35.66 -21.57 5.73
C ALA A 320 36.05 -20.19 6.31
N LEU A 321 36.75 -20.16 7.44
CA LEU A 321 37.24 -18.94 8.06
C LEU A 321 38.34 -18.23 7.24
N LYS A 322 39.18 -18.99 6.53
CA LYS A 322 40.17 -18.41 5.63
C LYS A 322 39.55 -17.70 4.43
N ASN A 323 38.40 -18.16 3.96
CA ASN A 323 37.72 -17.53 2.82
C ASN A 323 36.98 -16.25 3.22
N SER A 324 36.21 -16.28 4.29
CA SER A 324 35.45 -15.14 4.79
C SER A 324 35.21 -15.32 6.28
N SER A 325 35.50 -14.31 7.08
CA SER A 325 35.27 -14.40 8.52
C SER A 325 34.80 -13.09 9.14
N ALA A 326 33.95 -13.23 10.16
CA ALA A 326 33.48 -12.15 11.00
C ALA A 326 33.31 -12.64 12.45
N LEU A 327 33.46 -11.74 13.40
CA LEU A 327 33.05 -11.98 14.79
C LEU A 327 31.58 -11.70 14.91
N LEU A 328 30.82 -12.67 15.44
CA LEU A 328 29.41 -12.49 15.78
C LEU A 328 29.21 -12.53 17.28
N VAL A 329 28.49 -11.52 17.76
CA VAL A 329 28.12 -11.40 19.18
C VAL A 329 26.61 -11.31 19.27
N PHE A 330 25.99 -12.32 19.87
CA PHE A 330 24.55 -12.38 20.06
C PHE A 330 24.21 -12.12 21.52
N GLN A 331 23.48 -11.02 21.79
CA GLN A 331 23.14 -10.54 23.11
C GLN A 331 21.62 -10.36 23.26
N ILE A 332 21.12 -10.68 24.46
CA ILE A 332 19.76 -10.32 24.89
C ILE A 332 19.89 -9.42 26.11
N LEU A 333 19.27 -8.24 26.05
CA LEU A 333 19.29 -7.23 27.09
C LEU A 333 17.87 -7.05 27.66
N ALA A 334 17.75 -7.03 28.99
CA ALA A 334 16.46 -6.87 29.65
C ALA A 334 16.58 -6.06 30.95
N ASN A 335 15.47 -5.49 31.42
CA ASN A 335 15.42 -4.76 32.69
C ASN A 335 15.08 -5.64 33.91
N HIS A 336 14.63 -6.87 33.67
CA HIS A 336 14.36 -7.87 34.68
C HIS A 336 15.03 -9.20 34.30
N LYS A 337 15.21 -10.07 35.30
CA LYS A 337 15.79 -11.38 35.06
C LYS A 337 14.84 -12.24 34.23
N LEU A 338 15.35 -12.73 33.08
CA LEU A 338 14.58 -13.56 32.18
C LEU A 338 14.67 -15.05 32.56
N PRO A 339 13.56 -15.81 32.50
CA PRO A 339 13.59 -17.25 32.73
C PRO A 339 14.43 -17.96 31.65
N VAL A 340 15.17 -18.99 32.08
CA VAL A 340 16.01 -19.81 31.18
C VAL A 340 15.18 -20.40 30.04
N VAL A 341 13.94 -20.82 30.30
CA VAL A 341 13.03 -21.35 29.28
C VAL A 341 12.72 -20.30 28.19
N TYR A 342 12.53 -19.03 28.58
CA TYR A 342 12.30 -17.94 27.66
C TYR A 342 13.54 -17.64 26.81
N LEU A 343 14.73 -17.59 27.43
CA LEU A 343 16.00 -17.40 26.74
C LEU A 343 16.27 -18.54 25.75
N ASN A 344 16.02 -19.79 26.14
CA ASN A 344 16.11 -20.95 25.25
C ASN A 344 15.13 -20.87 24.09
N SER A 345 13.92 -20.37 24.33
CA SER A 345 12.95 -20.17 23.27
C SER A 345 13.42 -19.13 22.25
N ILE A 346 13.97 -17.98 22.68
CA ILE A 346 14.57 -17.00 21.77
C ILE A 346 15.73 -17.61 21.00
N ALA A 347 16.66 -18.30 21.68
CA ALA A 347 17.82 -18.89 21.04
C ALA A 347 17.43 -19.94 20.00
N SER A 348 16.39 -20.75 20.27
CA SER A 348 15.90 -21.78 19.34
C SER A 348 15.30 -21.22 18.05
N PHE A 349 14.90 -19.95 18.01
CA PHE A 349 14.47 -19.30 16.76
C PHE A 349 15.64 -18.83 15.90
N ILE A 350 16.82 -18.68 16.47
CA ILE A 350 18.02 -18.19 15.79
C ILE A 350 18.94 -19.34 15.42
N THR A 351 19.04 -20.36 16.28
CA THR A 351 19.82 -21.58 16.01
C THR A 351 19.11 -22.77 16.62
N SER A 352 19.20 -23.94 15.99
CA SER A 352 18.59 -25.15 16.54
C SER A 352 19.28 -25.57 17.87
N PRO A 353 18.49 -26.01 18.86
CA PRO A 353 19.05 -26.63 20.04
C PRO A 353 19.79 -27.93 19.63
N ALA A 354 20.72 -28.38 20.46
CA ALA A 354 21.36 -29.68 20.26
C ALA A 354 20.28 -30.76 20.20
N GLU A 355 20.21 -31.49 19.10
CA GLU A 355 19.22 -32.55 18.96
C GLU A 355 19.51 -33.66 19.97
N ASN A 356 18.54 -33.91 20.87
CA ASN A 356 18.47 -35.14 21.66
C ASN A 356 17.89 -36.25 20.75
N SER A 357 18.54 -36.52 19.62
CA SER A 357 18.06 -37.57 18.72
C SER A 357 18.30 -38.94 19.36
N LYS A 358 17.24 -39.76 19.32
CA LYS A 358 17.36 -41.18 19.73
C LYS A 358 18.20 -41.99 18.73
N GLU A 359 18.57 -41.40 17.63
CA GLU A 359 19.47 -41.96 16.63
C GLU A 359 20.92 -41.68 17.05
N HIS A 360 21.62 -42.72 17.42
CA HIS A 360 23.01 -42.71 17.89
C HIS A 360 24.02 -42.54 16.74
N SER A 361 23.84 -41.53 15.87
CA SER A 361 24.83 -41.25 14.81
C SER A 361 25.83 -40.22 15.31
N ILE A 362 27.06 -40.29 14.86
CA ILE A 362 28.12 -39.30 15.16
C ILE A 362 27.70 -37.94 14.59
N GLU A 363 27.04 -37.94 13.45
CA GLU A 363 26.57 -36.73 12.82
C GLU A 363 25.53 -36.00 13.67
N SER A 364 24.59 -36.73 14.30
CA SER A 364 23.61 -36.14 15.21
C SER A 364 24.26 -35.61 16.51
N TYR A 365 25.30 -36.26 16.99
CA TYR A 365 26.06 -35.79 18.14
C TYR A 365 26.83 -34.49 17.86
N LEU A 366 27.34 -34.33 16.64
CA LEU A 366 28.07 -33.15 16.16
C LEU A 366 27.16 -32.06 15.61
N SER A 367 25.85 -32.27 15.53
CA SER A 367 24.90 -31.30 15.00
C SER A 367 24.57 -30.26 16.06
N GLY A 368 25.04 -29.04 15.85
CA GLY A 368 24.54 -27.84 16.45
C GLY A 368 24.54 -27.74 17.98
N GLY A 369 24.02 -26.65 18.44
CA GLY A 369 23.80 -26.36 19.85
C GLY A 369 24.27 -24.96 20.24
N TYR A 370 23.73 -24.46 21.32
CA TYR A 370 24.09 -23.17 21.90
C TYR A 370 24.20 -23.26 23.42
N GLU A 371 24.88 -22.28 23.98
CA GLU A 371 24.94 -22.08 25.43
C GLU A 371 24.55 -20.64 25.75
N ILE A 372 23.95 -20.44 26.94
CA ILE A 372 23.52 -19.15 27.41
C ILE A 372 24.36 -18.73 28.59
N LEU A 373 25.08 -17.61 28.44
CA LEU A 373 25.93 -17.06 29.51
C LEU A 373 25.24 -15.82 30.08
N GLU A 374 24.93 -15.82 31.38
CA GLU A 374 24.40 -14.65 32.09
C GLU A 374 25.59 -13.83 32.64
N VAL A 375 25.59 -12.54 32.31
CA VAL A 375 26.58 -11.59 32.82
C VAL A 375 25.86 -10.56 33.68
N ASN A 376 26.22 -10.44 34.95
CA ASN A 376 25.69 -9.44 35.84
C ASN A 376 26.59 -8.19 35.81
N PRO A 377 26.18 -7.12 35.09
CA PRO A 377 26.98 -5.92 35.02
C PRO A 377 26.92 -5.15 36.36
N SER A 378 28.03 -4.48 36.71
CA SER A 378 28.10 -3.61 37.87
C SER A 378 27.32 -2.30 37.73
N SER A 379 26.90 -1.94 36.52
CA SER A 379 26.16 -0.71 36.17
C SER A 379 25.07 -0.99 35.14
N LYS A 380 24.16 -0.02 34.92
CA LYS A 380 23.18 -0.07 33.84
C LYS A 380 23.87 -0.12 32.49
N ILE A 381 23.40 -0.97 31.61
CA ILE A 381 23.92 -1.18 30.25
C ILE A 381 23.20 -0.23 29.34
N ASN A 382 23.93 0.57 28.55
CA ASN A 382 23.38 1.39 27.47
C ASN A 382 23.45 0.63 26.14
N LEU A 383 22.36 0.59 25.38
CA LEU A 383 22.31 -0.15 24.10
C LEU A 383 23.25 0.43 23.06
N LEU A 384 23.41 1.74 23.01
CA LEU A 384 24.33 2.40 22.08
C LEU A 384 25.77 2.00 22.34
N ASP A 385 26.20 2.00 23.62
CA ASP A 385 27.54 1.61 24.03
C ASP A 385 27.82 0.14 23.67
N GLU A 386 26.84 -0.75 23.86
CA GLU A 386 26.95 -2.17 23.48
C GLU A 386 27.13 -2.39 21.98
N ILE A 387 26.42 -1.61 21.15
CA ILE A 387 26.55 -1.70 19.68
C ILE A 387 27.92 -1.17 19.23
N CYS A 388 28.38 -0.08 19.83
CA CYS A 388 29.63 0.59 19.47
C CYS A 388 30.86 -0.10 20.04
N ASP A 389 30.71 -0.95 21.07
CA ASP A 389 31.82 -1.69 21.65
C ASP A 389 32.38 -2.70 20.65
N SER A 390 33.62 -2.50 20.25
CA SER A 390 34.38 -3.38 19.34
C SER A 390 35.52 -4.11 20.06
N ASP A 391 35.65 -3.93 21.38
CA ASP A 391 36.72 -4.57 22.14
C ASP A 391 36.43 -6.04 22.41
N ILE A 392 37.27 -6.92 21.88
CA ILE A 392 37.17 -8.36 22.03
C ILE A 392 37.35 -8.79 23.52
N ASN A 393 38.09 -7.99 24.29
CA ASN A 393 38.27 -8.28 25.70
C ASN A 393 36.97 -8.17 26.51
N ASN A 394 35.99 -7.42 26.02
CA ASN A 394 34.66 -7.29 26.63
C ASN A 394 33.71 -8.44 26.29
N LEU A 395 34.12 -9.40 25.45
CA LEU A 395 33.36 -10.63 25.28
C LEU A 395 33.33 -11.45 26.56
N PRO A 396 32.23 -12.19 26.84
CA PRO A 396 32.15 -12.99 28.06
C PRO A 396 33.20 -14.10 28.09
N ASP A 397 33.80 -14.31 29.26
CA ASP A 397 34.64 -15.47 29.46
C ASP A 397 33.75 -16.70 29.60
N HIS A 398 34.04 -17.72 28.82
CA HIS A 398 33.34 -18.99 28.89
C HIS A 398 34.07 -19.93 29.90
N PRO A 399 33.38 -20.58 30.88
CA PRO A 399 34.01 -21.33 31.95
C PRO A 399 34.91 -22.48 31.47
N LEU A 400 34.60 -23.01 30.27
CA LEU A 400 35.30 -24.17 29.70
C LEU A 400 36.25 -23.80 28.57
N VAL A 401 36.35 -22.52 28.18
CA VAL A 401 37.15 -22.08 27.02
C VAL A 401 38.41 -21.40 27.48
N PRO A 402 39.61 -21.96 27.20
CA PRO A 402 40.84 -21.25 27.45
C PRO A 402 40.89 -19.90 26.75
N HIS A 403 41.51 -18.92 27.38
CA HIS A 403 41.50 -17.53 26.89
C HIS A 403 41.96 -17.39 25.45
N GLN A 404 42.93 -18.21 25.03
CA GLN A 404 43.47 -18.22 23.66
C GLN A 404 42.44 -18.61 22.58
N TYR A 405 41.38 -19.36 22.95
CA TYR A 405 40.29 -19.76 22.04
C TYR A 405 39.04 -18.84 22.15
N LYS A 406 39.07 -17.81 23.03
CA LYS A 406 37.91 -16.96 23.30
C LYS A 406 37.36 -16.32 22.01
N ARG A 407 38.23 -15.79 21.15
CA ARG A 407 37.83 -15.15 19.90
C ARG A 407 37.29 -16.15 18.89
N LEU A 408 37.86 -17.34 18.81
CA LEU A 408 37.44 -18.43 17.91
C LEU A 408 35.99 -18.90 18.18
N LEU A 409 35.53 -18.81 19.44
CA LEU A 409 34.16 -19.12 19.84
C LEU A 409 33.15 -18.22 19.10
N HIS A 410 33.52 -16.97 18.83
CA HIS A 410 32.71 -15.95 18.20
C HIS A 410 33.00 -15.75 16.70
N MET A 411 33.98 -16.48 16.12
CA MET A 411 34.29 -16.41 14.71
C MET A 411 33.35 -17.25 13.85
N PHE A 412 32.80 -16.68 12.80
CA PHE A 412 31.89 -17.29 11.87
C PHE A 412 32.32 -17.01 10.44
N ASP A 413 32.21 -17.98 9.56
CA ASP A 413 32.22 -17.79 8.13
C ASP A 413 30.87 -17.22 7.65
N SER A 414 30.78 -16.77 6.41
CA SER A 414 29.55 -16.15 5.87
C SER A 414 28.33 -17.08 5.89
N ASP A 415 28.54 -18.38 5.63
CA ASP A 415 27.44 -19.35 5.65
C ASP A 415 26.87 -19.53 7.05
N SER A 416 27.75 -19.77 8.03
CA SER A 416 27.34 -19.89 9.43
C SER A 416 26.81 -18.58 10.01
N ALA A 417 27.36 -17.43 9.59
CA ALA A 417 26.90 -16.11 9.99
C ALA A 417 25.47 -15.83 9.50
N SER A 418 25.10 -16.28 8.31
CA SER A 418 23.77 -16.11 7.74
C SER A 418 22.66 -16.80 8.55
N LEU A 419 23.00 -17.79 9.36
CA LEU A 419 22.04 -18.46 10.24
C LEU A 419 21.59 -17.56 11.39
N VAL A 420 22.46 -16.65 11.84
CA VAL A 420 22.27 -15.80 13.03
C VAL A 420 22.05 -14.34 12.64
N PHE A 421 22.92 -13.78 11.81
CA PHE A 421 22.86 -12.39 11.36
C PHE A 421 21.91 -12.28 10.17
N LYS A 422 20.62 -12.28 10.46
CA LYS A 422 19.56 -12.29 9.44
C LYS A 422 18.36 -11.45 9.83
N PHE A 423 17.63 -10.97 8.83
CA PHE A 423 16.30 -10.39 9.01
C PHE A 423 15.23 -11.48 9.20
N PRO A 424 14.07 -11.15 9.78
CA PRO A 424 12.96 -12.10 9.91
C PRO A 424 12.53 -12.65 8.54
N VAL A 425 12.23 -13.94 8.48
CA VAL A 425 11.71 -14.58 7.25
C VAL A 425 10.28 -14.08 6.98
N GLN A 426 9.89 -14.05 5.70
CA GLN A 426 8.52 -13.66 5.30
C GLN A 426 7.45 -14.44 6.09
N PRO A 427 6.48 -13.73 6.73
CA PRO A 427 5.41 -14.38 7.46
C PRO A 427 4.33 -14.92 6.52
N THR A 428 3.63 -15.96 6.96
CA THR A 428 2.44 -16.49 6.28
C THR A 428 1.15 -15.87 6.79
N ASN A 429 1.18 -15.21 7.95
CA ASN A 429 0.06 -14.55 8.59
C ASN A 429 0.39 -13.12 9.01
N VAL A 430 -0.64 -12.30 9.19
CA VAL A 430 -0.48 -10.92 9.68
C VAL A 430 0.03 -10.93 11.12
N ILE A 431 1.05 -10.11 11.38
CA ILE A 431 1.62 -9.89 12.71
C ILE A 431 1.15 -8.54 13.24
N PRO A 432 0.30 -8.48 14.27
CA PRO A 432 -0.35 -7.24 14.70
C PRO A 432 0.60 -6.11 15.12
N SER A 433 1.79 -6.44 15.60
CA SER A 433 2.79 -5.46 16.08
C SER A 433 3.80 -5.00 15.03
N PHE A 434 3.67 -5.50 13.81
CA PHE A 434 4.60 -5.20 12.72
C PHE A 434 3.86 -4.91 11.43
N GLU A 435 4.33 -3.92 10.67
CA GLU A 435 3.72 -3.56 9.40
C GLU A 435 4.04 -4.63 8.34
N ILE A 436 3.00 -5.29 7.86
CA ILE A 436 3.11 -6.29 6.80
C ILE A 436 2.59 -5.69 5.51
N GLN A 437 3.40 -5.73 4.46
CA GLN A 437 3.02 -5.24 3.16
C GLN A 437 2.17 -6.28 2.43
N LEU A 438 0.90 -5.91 2.16
CA LEU A 438 -0.10 -6.77 1.51
C LEU A 438 -0.29 -6.45 0.02
N TYR A 439 0.55 -5.58 -0.55
CA TYR A 439 0.46 -5.12 -1.95
C TYR A 439 1.86 -5.10 -2.58
N GLU A 440 1.92 -5.13 -3.89
CA GLU A 440 3.18 -5.03 -4.63
C GLU A 440 3.53 -3.57 -4.92
N GLU A 441 4.77 -3.18 -4.63
CA GLU A 441 5.35 -1.95 -5.17
C GLU A 441 6.07 -2.29 -6.48
N ILE A 442 5.66 -1.64 -7.56
CA ILE A 442 6.20 -1.87 -8.89
C ILE A 442 6.81 -0.57 -9.39
N HIS A 443 8.06 -0.63 -9.83
CA HIS A 443 8.74 0.51 -10.40
C HIS A 443 7.99 1.04 -11.63
N ALA A 444 7.80 2.36 -11.69
CA ALA A 444 7.19 2.95 -12.87
C ALA A 444 8.08 2.75 -14.11
N PRO A 445 7.51 2.60 -15.29
CA PRO A 445 8.26 2.50 -16.53
C PRO A 445 9.21 3.70 -16.72
N THR A 446 10.42 3.42 -17.19
CA THR A 446 11.49 4.43 -17.38
C THR A 446 11.04 5.59 -18.25
N GLU A 447 10.21 5.31 -19.25
CA GLU A 447 9.65 6.28 -20.18
C GLU A 447 8.84 7.38 -19.47
N LEU A 448 8.13 7.05 -18.41
CA LEU A 448 7.36 8.02 -17.60
C LEU A 448 8.22 8.75 -16.58
N ILE A 449 9.32 8.14 -16.13
CA ILE A 449 10.26 8.74 -15.18
C ILE A 449 11.18 9.74 -15.89
N GLU A 450 11.73 9.39 -17.06
CA GLU A 450 12.58 10.27 -17.86
C GLU A 450 11.87 11.57 -18.22
N LEU A 451 10.55 11.52 -18.44
CA LEU A 451 9.74 12.71 -18.65
C LEU A 451 9.85 13.76 -17.54
N THR A 452 10.00 13.31 -16.30
CA THR A 452 9.98 14.20 -15.13
C THR A 452 11.37 14.68 -14.74
N LEU A 453 12.41 13.96 -15.13
CA LEU A 453 13.80 14.23 -14.72
C LEU A 453 14.58 15.17 -15.66
N SER A 454 14.12 15.39 -16.90
CA SER A 454 14.84 16.22 -17.88
C SER A 454 14.72 17.73 -17.55
N PRO A 455 15.78 18.39 -17.08
CA PRO A 455 15.73 19.80 -16.67
C PRO A 455 15.44 20.77 -17.83
N SER A 456 15.91 20.44 -19.03
CA SER A 456 15.84 21.32 -20.22
C SER A 456 14.49 21.38 -20.88
N THR A 457 13.53 20.52 -20.49
CA THR A 457 12.22 20.38 -21.14
C THR A 457 11.03 20.48 -20.16
N LYS A 458 11.28 20.85 -18.89
CA LYS A 458 10.26 20.86 -17.82
C LYS A 458 8.96 21.58 -18.20
N ASP A 459 9.05 22.74 -18.80
CA ASP A 459 7.83 23.53 -19.13
C ASP A 459 7.06 22.91 -20.29
N LYS A 460 7.75 22.47 -21.35
CA LYS A 460 7.12 21.77 -22.48
C LYS A 460 6.45 20.45 -22.06
N ILE A 461 7.05 19.73 -21.10
CA ILE A 461 6.50 18.48 -20.58
C ILE A 461 5.24 18.76 -19.76
N LYS A 462 5.21 19.81 -18.94
CA LYS A 462 4.01 20.24 -18.21
C LYS A 462 2.87 20.58 -19.14
N GLU A 463 3.17 21.30 -20.23
CA GLU A 463 2.19 21.66 -21.26
C GLU A 463 1.61 20.43 -21.98
N SER A 464 2.41 19.38 -22.20
CA SER A 464 2.04 18.20 -22.99
C SER A 464 1.63 16.97 -22.15
N SER A 465 1.55 17.09 -20.83
CA SER A 465 1.23 15.96 -19.93
C SER A 465 0.48 16.40 -18.68
N CYS A 466 -0.18 15.46 -17.98
CA CYS A 466 -0.92 15.69 -16.74
C CYS A 466 -0.35 14.87 -15.59
N LEU A 467 -0.22 15.49 -14.42
CA LEU A 467 0.24 14.86 -13.20
C LEU A 467 -0.85 13.96 -12.61
N ILE A 468 -0.51 12.70 -12.32
CA ILE A 468 -1.44 11.74 -11.72
C ILE A 468 -1.03 11.29 -10.30
N GLY A 469 0.21 11.51 -9.88
CA GLY A 469 0.68 11.09 -8.57
C GLY A 469 2.19 10.93 -8.52
N LYS A 470 2.66 10.17 -7.54
CA LYS A 470 4.07 9.77 -7.40
C LYS A 470 4.15 8.25 -7.41
N ASN A 471 5.08 7.68 -8.16
CA ASN A 471 5.46 6.29 -7.97
C ASN A 471 6.39 6.22 -6.76
N LEU A 472 6.04 5.42 -5.79
CA LEU A 472 6.91 5.04 -4.69
C LEU A 472 7.35 3.61 -4.94
N PHE A 473 8.64 3.43 -5.12
CA PHE A 473 9.25 2.11 -5.23
C PHE A 473 10.42 2.03 -4.26
N LYS A 474 10.26 1.21 -3.23
CA LYS A 474 11.21 1.11 -2.10
C LYS A 474 11.44 2.51 -1.48
N SER A 475 12.65 3.02 -1.50
CA SER A 475 13.01 4.35 -0.97
C SER A 475 12.94 5.48 -2.00
N THR A 476 12.71 5.17 -3.29
CA THR A 476 12.70 6.17 -4.36
C THR A 476 11.30 6.65 -4.68
N SER A 477 11.16 7.96 -4.92
CA SER A 477 9.87 8.58 -5.24
C SER A 477 10.00 9.47 -6.48
N PHE A 478 9.17 9.20 -7.51
CA PHE A 478 9.15 9.95 -8.74
C PHE A 478 7.75 10.46 -9.05
N PRO A 479 7.55 11.75 -9.40
CA PRO A 479 6.27 12.22 -9.90
C PRO A 479 5.97 11.57 -11.26
N ILE A 480 4.73 11.15 -11.46
CA ILE A 480 4.29 10.48 -12.68
C ILE A 480 3.29 11.35 -13.43
N ARG A 481 3.55 11.50 -14.70
CA ARG A 481 2.70 12.27 -15.63
C ARG A 481 2.30 11.40 -16.81
N ILE A 482 1.07 11.57 -17.31
CA ILE A 482 0.56 10.91 -18.51
C ILE A 482 0.53 11.94 -19.65
N TYR A 483 0.99 11.57 -20.82
CA TYR A 483 0.92 12.42 -22.01
C TYR A 483 -0.52 12.71 -22.42
N ASN A 484 -0.77 13.93 -22.89
CA ASN A 484 -2.09 14.33 -23.37
C ASN A 484 -2.56 13.47 -24.56
N GLU A 485 -1.64 13.09 -25.47
CA GLU A 485 -1.95 12.18 -26.58
C GLU A 485 -2.48 10.82 -26.11
N ASP A 486 -1.91 10.27 -25.02
CA ASP A 486 -2.37 9.01 -24.45
C ASP A 486 -3.67 9.21 -23.64
N ARG A 487 -3.87 10.38 -23.03
CA ARG A 487 -5.13 10.76 -22.35
C ARG A 487 -6.32 10.86 -23.31
N LYS A 488 -6.09 11.12 -24.61
CA LYS A 488 -7.17 11.11 -25.63
C LYS A 488 -7.87 9.75 -25.74
N ARG A 489 -7.26 8.68 -25.20
CA ARG A 489 -7.86 7.35 -25.08
C ARG A 489 -8.59 7.12 -23.75
N HIS A 490 -8.97 8.20 -23.09
CA HIS A 490 -9.73 8.21 -21.85
C HIS A 490 -9.02 7.61 -20.65
N ILE A 491 -9.48 7.92 -19.46
CA ILE A 491 -9.00 7.41 -18.18
C ILE A 491 -10.19 6.88 -17.38
N TYR A 492 -10.06 5.67 -16.89
CA TYR A 492 -11.02 5.06 -16.00
C TYR A 492 -10.43 4.91 -14.60
N VAL A 493 -11.11 5.46 -13.60
CA VAL A 493 -10.69 5.48 -12.20
C VAL A 493 -11.69 4.69 -11.38
N ILE A 494 -11.24 3.66 -10.69
CA ILE A 494 -12.12 2.82 -9.87
C ILE A 494 -11.53 2.56 -8.49
N GLY A 495 -12.40 2.46 -7.47
CA GLY A 495 -12.01 2.09 -6.10
C GLY A 495 -13.05 2.46 -5.08
N GLN A 496 -12.98 1.84 -3.92
CA GLN A 496 -13.89 2.06 -2.79
C GLN A 496 -13.89 3.53 -2.33
N THR A 497 -14.93 3.92 -1.59
CA THR A 497 -15.03 5.25 -0.98
C THR A 497 -13.87 5.51 -0.03
N GLY A 498 -13.33 6.73 -0.04
CA GLY A 498 -12.23 7.15 0.85
C GLY A 498 -10.86 6.62 0.47
N THR A 499 -10.68 5.96 -0.68
CA THR A 499 -9.40 5.40 -1.12
C THR A 499 -8.48 6.38 -1.84
N GLY A 500 -8.99 7.58 -2.26
CA GLY A 500 -8.19 8.63 -2.88
C GLY A 500 -8.61 9.04 -4.30
N LYS A 501 -9.73 8.52 -4.84
CA LYS A 501 -10.23 8.87 -6.19
C LYS A 501 -10.40 10.38 -6.40
N THR A 502 -11.17 11.03 -5.52
CA THR A 502 -11.44 12.48 -5.62
C THR A 502 -10.16 13.30 -5.46
N THR A 503 -9.20 12.85 -4.64
CA THR A 503 -7.87 13.47 -4.53
C THR A 503 -7.13 13.41 -5.87
N LEU A 504 -7.14 12.25 -6.54
CA LEU A 504 -6.56 12.09 -7.87
C LEU A 504 -7.21 13.00 -8.89
N LEU A 505 -8.56 13.00 -8.98
CA LEU A 505 -9.30 13.86 -9.90
C LEU A 505 -8.95 15.32 -9.66
N LYS A 506 -8.92 15.77 -8.41
CA LYS A 506 -8.55 17.14 -8.03
C LYS A 506 -7.13 17.48 -8.48
N THR A 507 -6.15 16.60 -8.26
CA THR A 507 -4.77 16.81 -8.70
C THR A 507 -4.70 17.00 -10.21
N MET A 508 -5.40 16.16 -10.99
CA MET A 508 -5.45 16.24 -12.45
C MET A 508 -6.14 17.51 -12.93
N ILE A 509 -7.29 17.86 -12.35
CA ILE A 509 -8.06 19.08 -12.69
C ILE A 509 -7.22 20.32 -12.43
N LEU A 510 -6.56 20.42 -11.28
CA LEU A 510 -5.72 21.57 -10.95
C LEU A 510 -4.47 21.67 -11.84
N ASP A 511 -3.89 20.54 -12.24
CA ASP A 511 -2.79 20.54 -13.21
C ASP A 511 -3.26 21.01 -14.61
N ASP A 512 -4.45 20.60 -15.04
CA ASP A 512 -5.07 21.07 -16.30
C ASP A 512 -5.43 22.56 -16.27
N LEU A 513 -5.98 23.04 -15.16
CA LEU A 513 -6.28 24.47 -14.96
C LEU A 513 -5.03 25.34 -15.04
N ARG A 514 -3.96 24.93 -14.35
CA ARG A 514 -2.65 25.62 -14.34
C ARG A 514 -1.97 25.61 -15.71
N SER A 515 -2.21 24.55 -16.48
CA SER A 515 -1.68 24.39 -17.83
C SER A 515 -2.53 25.05 -18.91
N GLY A 516 -3.60 25.77 -18.56
CA GLY A 516 -4.45 26.50 -19.50
C GLY A 516 -5.39 25.62 -20.33
N ARG A 517 -5.61 24.35 -19.94
CA ARG A 517 -6.46 23.41 -20.70
C ARG A 517 -7.94 23.68 -20.49
N GLY A 518 -8.75 23.40 -21.52
CA GLY A 518 -10.20 23.41 -21.42
C GLY A 518 -10.71 22.14 -20.74
N LEU A 519 -11.67 22.32 -19.82
CA LEU A 519 -12.22 21.17 -19.10
C LEU A 519 -13.68 21.40 -18.66
N CYS A 520 -14.37 20.27 -18.43
CA CYS A 520 -15.65 20.20 -17.76
C CYS A 520 -15.54 19.29 -16.54
N VAL A 521 -16.03 19.72 -15.40
CA VAL A 521 -16.13 18.90 -14.18
C VAL A 521 -17.59 18.72 -13.83
N ILE A 522 -18.03 17.46 -13.72
CA ILE A 522 -19.39 17.11 -13.28
C ILE A 522 -19.30 16.43 -11.93
N ASP A 523 -19.83 17.09 -10.90
CA ASP A 523 -19.76 16.64 -9.52
C ASP A 523 -21.16 16.38 -8.94
N PRO A 524 -21.57 15.12 -8.78
CA PRO A 524 -22.86 14.75 -8.18
C PRO A 524 -22.96 15.01 -6.66
N HIS A 525 -21.84 15.23 -5.99
CA HIS A 525 -21.81 15.45 -4.55
C HIS A 525 -21.66 16.92 -4.17
N GLY A 526 -21.07 17.75 -5.03
CA GLY A 526 -20.84 19.17 -4.82
C GLY A 526 -19.59 19.52 -3.99
N ASP A 527 -18.93 18.54 -3.38
CA ASP A 527 -17.75 18.78 -2.54
C ASP A 527 -16.52 19.15 -3.37
N LEU A 528 -16.27 18.41 -4.45
CA LEU A 528 -15.20 18.71 -5.40
C LEU A 528 -15.42 20.06 -6.07
N PHE A 529 -16.65 20.35 -6.48
CA PHE A 529 -17.03 21.63 -7.04
C PHE A 529 -16.71 22.79 -6.09
N LYS A 530 -17.19 22.74 -4.84
CA LYS A 530 -16.97 23.78 -3.81
C LYS A 530 -15.48 23.99 -3.55
N GLU A 531 -14.71 22.92 -3.49
CA GLU A 531 -13.26 22.99 -3.24
C GLU A 531 -12.50 23.62 -4.40
N LEU A 532 -12.88 23.31 -5.65
CA LEU A 532 -12.24 23.86 -6.84
C LEU A 532 -12.44 25.36 -6.98
N LEU A 533 -13.60 25.91 -6.61
CA LEU A 533 -13.90 27.34 -6.75
C LEU A 533 -12.84 28.24 -6.13
N GLY A 534 -12.34 27.90 -4.93
CA GLY A 534 -11.31 28.67 -4.22
C GLY A 534 -9.87 28.41 -4.70
N LYS A 535 -9.68 27.56 -5.74
CA LYS A 535 -8.36 27.15 -6.24
C LYS A 535 -8.15 27.46 -7.73
N ILE A 536 -9.07 28.18 -8.35
CA ILE A 536 -8.96 28.58 -9.74
C ILE A 536 -7.79 29.59 -9.91
N PRO A 537 -6.86 29.35 -10.84
CA PRO A 537 -5.78 30.31 -11.11
C PRO A 537 -6.32 31.67 -11.55
N GLU A 538 -5.70 32.76 -11.10
CA GLU A 538 -6.17 34.12 -11.40
C GLU A 538 -6.29 34.40 -12.90
N ASN A 539 -5.39 33.90 -13.72
CA ASN A 539 -5.43 34.06 -15.19
C ASN A 539 -6.56 33.29 -15.87
N ARG A 540 -7.27 32.41 -15.14
CA ARG A 540 -8.39 31.61 -15.66
C ARG A 540 -9.77 32.06 -15.12
N LEU A 541 -9.84 33.04 -14.23
CA LEU A 541 -11.10 33.47 -13.60
C LEU A 541 -12.16 33.85 -14.65
N ASN A 542 -11.74 34.46 -15.76
CA ASN A 542 -12.62 34.88 -16.85
C ASN A 542 -13.10 33.71 -17.76
N ASP A 543 -12.49 32.55 -17.66
CA ASP A 543 -12.78 31.39 -18.50
C ASP A 543 -13.79 30.44 -17.85
N VAL A 544 -14.12 30.68 -16.58
CA VAL A 544 -14.94 29.74 -15.79
C VAL A 544 -16.42 30.04 -15.98
N ILE A 545 -17.16 29.00 -16.33
CA ILE A 545 -18.63 28.96 -16.35
C ILE A 545 -19.08 28.06 -15.22
N ILE A 546 -19.97 28.57 -14.36
CA ILE A 546 -20.53 27.82 -13.25
C ILE A 546 -21.96 27.43 -13.60
N PHE A 547 -22.21 26.15 -13.72
CA PHE A 547 -23.55 25.59 -13.82
C PHE A 547 -23.94 25.06 -12.42
N ASP A 548 -24.68 25.90 -11.69
CA ASP A 548 -25.12 25.61 -10.33
C ASP A 548 -26.65 25.81 -10.23
N PRO A 549 -27.43 24.72 -10.27
CA PRO A 549 -28.87 24.77 -10.14
C PRO A 549 -29.36 25.39 -8.83
N THR A 550 -28.52 25.39 -7.80
CA THR A 550 -28.86 25.91 -6.46
C THR A 550 -28.72 27.44 -6.38
N ASP A 551 -28.14 28.06 -7.41
CA ASP A 551 -28.05 29.52 -7.52
C ASP A 551 -29.36 30.09 -8.04
N THR A 552 -30.34 30.24 -7.14
CA THR A 552 -31.69 30.66 -7.47
C THR A 552 -31.83 32.11 -7.86
N ASP A 553 -30.92 32.99 -7.43
CA ASP A 553 -30.99 34.44 -7.68
C ASP A 553 -30.58 34.78 -9.13
N TYR A 554 -29.69 33.97 -9.70
CA TYR A 554 -29.17 34.10 -11.04
C TYR A 554 -29.21 32.78 -11.81
N PRO A 555 -30.38 32.20 -12.08
CA PRO A 555 -30.50 30.97 -12.82
C PRO A 555 -29.83 31.02 -14.19
N ILE A 556 -29.01 30.01 -14.46
CA ILE A 556 -28.34 29.83 -15.75
C ILE A 556 -29.31 29.17 -16.74
N GLY A 557 -29.45 29.69 -17.95
CA GLY A 557 -30.35 29.14 -18.97
C GLY A 557 -29.71 27.95 -19.68
N PHE A 558 -30.46 26.81 -19.75
CA PHE A 558 -30.03 25.62 -20.46
C PHE A 558 -31.18 24.96 -21.20
N ASN A 559 -31.32 25.28 -22.49
CA ASN A 559 -32.30 24.64 -23.36
C ASN A 559 -31.69 23.43 -24.07
N VAL A 560 -32.11 22.22 -23.67
CA VAL A 560 -31.64 20.96 -24.26
C VAL A 560 -32.04 20.82 -25.74
N PHE A 561 -33.13 21.45 -26.16
CA PHE A 561 -33.68 21.39 -27.52
C PHE A 561 -33.07 22.42 -28.49
N GLU A 562 -32.25 23.33 -27.98
CA GLU A 562 -31.50 24.27 -28.84
C GLU A 562 -30.43 23.51 -29.63
N TYR A 563 -30.30 23.78 -30.92
CA TYR A 563 -29.32 23.18 -31.83
C TYR A 563 -28.82 24.20 -32.86
N LYS A 564 -27.58 24.05 -33.30
CA LYS A 564 -26.98 24.81 -34.39
C LYS A 564 -27.02 24.02 -35.70
N ASP A 565 -26.84 22.72 -35.64
CA ASP A 565 -26.83 21.82 -36.77
C ASP A 565 -28.17 21.10 -36.92
N PRO A 566 -28.90 21.27 -38.02
CA PRO A 566 -30.17 20.58 -38.27
C PRO A 566 -30.10 19.06 -38.14
N ASP A 567 -28.94 18.42 -38.45
CA ASP A 567 -28.75 16.99 -38.37
C ASP A 567 -28.71 16.51 -36.91
N SER A 568 -28.27 17.36 -35.97
CA SER A 568 -28.23 17.01 -34.55
C SER A 568 -29.61 16.93 -33.88
N ARG A 569 -30.65 17.52 -34.51
CA ARG A 569 -32.01 17.52 -33.97
C ARG A 569 -32.56 16.14 -33.69
N TYR A 570 -32.46 15.23 -34.65
CA TYR A 570 -32.97 13.84 -34.49
C TYR A 570 -32.20 13.08 -33.42
N PHE A 571 -30.90 13.31 -33.30
CA PHE A 571 -30.06 12.71 -32.28
C PHE A 571 -30.48 13.22 -30.88
N ILE A 572 -30.64 14.52 -30.67
CA ILE A 572 -31.11 15.12 -29.40
C ILE A 572 -32.45 14.49 -28.98
N VAL A 573 -33.42 14.40 -29.89
CA VAL A 573 -34.73 13.81 -29.63
C VAL A 573 -34.62 12.33 -29.24
N GLN A 574 -33.79 11.57 -29.94
CA GLN A 574 -33.58 10.13 -29.64
C GLN A 574 -32.97 9.94 -28.25
N GLU A 575 -31.96 10.74 -27.90
CA GLU A 575 -31.32 10.71 -26.61
C GLU A 575 -32.26 11.14 -25.47
N PHE A 576 -33.02 12.22 -25.69
CA PHE A 576 -34.02 12.67 -24.74
C PHE A 576 -35.03 11.57 -24.40
N ILE A 577 -35.54 10.85 -25.41
CA ILE A 577 -36.43 9.70 -25.21
C ILE A 577 -35.69 8.59 -24.44
N GLY A 578 -34.41 8.35 -24.74
CA GLY A 578 -33.60 7.39 -24.00
C GLY A 578 -33.46 7.73 -22.51
N ILE A 579 -33.31 9.01 -22.15
CA ILE A 579 -33.29 9.47 -20.77
C ILE A 579 -34.64 9.22 -20.10
N ILE A 580 -35.76 9.62 -20.75
CA ILE A 580 -37.10 9.39 -20.18
C ILE A 580 -37.30 7.88 -19.90
N LYS A 581 -36.97 7.04 -20.87
CA LYS A 581 -37.02 5.59 -20.66
C LYS A 581 -36.23 5.12 -19.45
N ARG A 582 -34.99 5.62 -19.30
CA ARG A 582 -34.09 5.21 -18.22
C ARG A 582 -34.56 5.70 -16.84
N LEU A 583 -35.14 6.88 -16.75
CA LEU A 583 -35.77 7.37 -15.51
C LEU A 583 -36.94 6.49 -15.11
N LEU A 584 -37.80 6.13 -16.06
CA LEU A 584 -38.93 5.25 -15.82
C LEU A 584 -38.49 3.84 -15.40
N GLU A 585 -37.42 3.30 -16.00
CA GLU A 585 -36.82 2.03 -15.58
C GLU A 585 -36.27 2.07 -14.15
N GLY A 586 -35.67 3.21 -13.76
CA GLY A 586 -35.13 3.43 -12.41
C GLY A 586 -36.19 3.53 -11.34
N GLU A 587 -37.30 4.23 -11.65
CA GLU A 587 -38.38 4.51 -10.70
C GLU A 587 -39.36 3.34 -10.56
N TYR A 588 -39.74 2.73 -11.69
CA TYR A 588 -40.82 1.72 -11.72
C TYR A 588 -40.35 0.31 -12.11
N GLY A 589 -39.06 0.12 -12.38
CA GLY A 589 -38.49 -1.14 -12.86
C GLY A 589 -38.63 -1.35 -14.39
N LYS A 590 -37.86 -2.30 -14.93
CA LYS A 590 -37.79 -2.57 -16.38
C LYS A 590 -39.17 -2.88 -16.99
N SER A 591 -40.02 -3.64 -16.29
CA SER A 591 -41.36 -4.00 -16.75
C SER A 591 -42.27 -2.78 -16.90
N ALA A 592 -42.14 -1.77 -16.04
CA ALA A 592 -42.99 -0.56 -16.12
C ALA A 592 -42.60 0.35 -17.33
N ALA A 593 -41.33 0.41 -17.69
CA ALA A 593 -40.89 1.12 -18.88
C ALA A 593 -41.39 0.45 -20.16
N GLU A 594 -41.60 -0.88 -20.17
CA GLU A 594 -42.24 -1.61 -21.28
C GLU A 594 -43.74 -1.34 -21.38
N PHE A 595 -44.42 -1.11 -20.24
CA PHE A 595 -45.82 -0.72 -20.22
C PHE A 595 -46.10 0.70 -20.75
N THR A 596 -45.11 1.57 -20.84
CA THR A 596 -45.26 2.92 -21.37
C THR A 596 -45.67 2.89 -22.85
N GLY A 597 -45.32 1.85 -23.57
CA GLY A 597 -45.79 1.53 -24.91
C GLY A 597 -45.29 2.45 -26.04
N PRO A 598 -45.40 2.01 -27.29
CA PRO A 598 -44.88 2.76 -28.45
C PRO A 598 -45.62 4.08 -28.70
N ILE A 599 -46.87 4.18 -28.27
CA ILE A 599 -47.69 5.39 -28.47
C ILE A 599 -47.13 6.57 -27.67
N PHE A 600 -46.76 6.35 -26.41
CA PHE A 600 -46.10 7.35 -25.57
C PHE A 600 -44.85 7.91 -26.24
N TYR A 601 -43.96 7.05 -26.69
CA TYR A 601 -42.70 7.45 -27.30
C TYR A 601 -42.93 8.17 -28.65
N LEU A 602 -43.95 7.78 -29.39
CA LEU A 602 -44.32 8.43 -30.63
C LEU A 602 -44.76 9.89 -30.38
N HIS A 603 -45.67 10.09 -29.43
CA HIS A 603 -46.16 11.45 -29.10
C HIS A 603 -45.07 12.33 -28.54
N VAL A 604 -44.25 11.85 -27.65
CA VAL A 604 -43.08 12.58 -27.14
C VAL A 604 -42.10 12.95 -28.27
N ARG A 605 -41.79 11.99 -29.16
CA ARG A 605 -40.88 12.19 -30.28
C ARG A 605 -41.41 13.27 -31.24
N MET A 606 -42.64 13.14 -31.67
CA MET A 606 -43.19 14.03 -32.72
C MET A 606 -43.41 15.45 -32.17
N ASN A 607 -43.85 15.58 -30.93
CA ASN A 607 -44.03 16.90 -30.31
C ASN A 607 -42.69 17.56 -29.96
N THR A 608 -41.68 16.80 -29.57
CA THR A 608 -40.32 17.34 -29.39
C THR A 608 -39.75 17.82 -30.74
N LEU A 609 -39.92 17.04 -31.82
CA LEU A 609 -39.51 17.48 -33.17
C LEU A 609 -40.28 18.75 -33.61
N LEU A 610 -41.53 18.87 -33.22
CA LEU A 610 -42.37 20.05 -33.55
C LEU A 610 -41.82 21.30 -32.86
N ILE A 611 -41.60 21.28 -31.55
CA ILE A 611 -41.06 22.42 -30.82
C ILE A 611 -39.62 22.78 -31.22
N MET A 612 -38.89 21.84 -31.84
CA MET A 612 -37.57 22.04 -32.44
C MET A 612 -37.65 22.44 -33.94
N SER A 613 -38.82 22.65 -34.52
CA SER A 613 -38.96 22.95 -35.98
C SER A 613 -38.40 24.31 -36.39
N ASP A 614 -38.39 25.28 -35.46
CA ASP A 614 -37.81 26.60 -35.66
C ASP A 614 -36.52 26.76 -34.82
N PRO A 615 -35.36 26.78 -35.45
CA PRO A 615 -34.08 26.90 -34.74
C PRO A 615 -33.88 28.29 -34.09
N GLU A 616 -34.60 29.33 -34.57
CA GLU A 616 -34.52 30.66 -33.97
C GLU A 616 -35.38 30.80 -32.72
N LYS A 617 -36.40 29.95 -32.59
CA LYS A 617 -37.33 29.92 -31.47
C LYS A 617 -37.62 28.51 -31.01
N PRO A 618 -36.57 27.79 -30.57
CA PRO A 618 -36.78 26.40 -30.13
C PRO A 618 -37.64 26.39 -28.86
N GLY A 619 -38.55 25.45 -28.78
CA GLY A 619 -39.33 25.21 -27.56
C GLY A 619 -38.50 24.70 -26.45
N THR A 620 -39.07 24.62 -25.25
CA THR A 620 -38.46 24.18 -23.99
C THR A 620 -39.08 22.89 -23.47
N ILE A 621 -38.58 22.34 -22.40
CA ILE A 621 -39.21 21.21 -21.70
C ILE A 621 -40.57 21.62 -21.11
N VAL A 622 -40.73 22.91 -20.73
CA VAL A 622 -41.99 23.46 -20.25
C VAL A 622 -43.00 23.49 -21.38
N ASP A 623 -42.59 23.92 -22.59
CA ASP A 623 -43.45 23.91 -23.77
C ASP A 623 -43.90 22.46 -24.13
N LEU A 624 -42.99 21.50 -24.04
CA LEU A 624 -43.33 20.10 -24.29
C LEU A 624 -44.37 19.59 -23.29
N TYR A 625 -44.26 19.97 -22.01
CA TYR A 625 -45.25 19.67 -20.98
C TYR A 625 -46.59 20.29 -21.32
N ASN A 626 -46.62 21.57 -21.68
CA ASN A 626 -47.87 22.33 -21.99
C ASN A 626 -48.60 21.76 -23.21
N ILE A 627 -47.92 21.25 -24.24
CA ILE A 627 -48.53 20.56 -25.37
C ILE A 627 -49.43 19.39 -24.91
N PHE A 628 -49.06 18.72 -23.84
CA PHE A 628 -49.87 17.61 -23.33
C PHE A 628 -50.96 18.02 -22.35
N GLN A 629 -51.00 19.29 -21.95
CA GLN A 629 -51.96 19.89 -21.05
C GLN A 629 -52.97 20.83 -21.71
N ASP A 630 -52.70 21.23 -22.98
CA ASP A 630 -53.59 22.11 -23.80
C ASP A 630 -53.62 21.60 -25.26
N ASN A 631 -54.79 21.17 -25.72
CA ASN A 631 -55.02 20.65 -27.07
C ASN A 631 -54.66 21.65 -28.19
N HIS A 632 -54.47 22.93 -27.87
CA HIS A 632 -54.19 23.98 -28.86
C HIS A 632 -52.79 24.60 -28.71
N TYR A 633 -52.07 24.28 -27.65
CA TYR A 633 -50.77 24.87 -27.33
C TYR A 633 -49.73 24.67 -28.44
N TRP A 634 -49.72 23.50 -29.13
CA TRP A 634 -48.84 23.13 -30.23
C TRP A 634 -48.91 24.11 -31.41
N ARG A 635 -50.02 24.85 -31.62
CA ARG A 635 -50.19 25.81 -32.71
C ARG A 635 -49.14 26.95 -32.72
N ARG A 636 -48.48 27.19 -31.61
CA ARG A 636 -47.36 28.14 -31.51
C ARG A 636 -46.18 27.79 -32.42
N TRP A 637 -46.04 26.49 -32.80
CA TRP A 637 -45.04 25.98 -33.73
C TRP A 637 -45.64 25.54 -35.08
N GLU A 638 -46.89 25.80 -35.33
CA GLU A 638 -47.48 25.55 -36.62
C GLU A 638 -46.79 26.49 -37.64
N ASN A 639 -45.95 25.88 -38.49
CA ASN A 639 -45.15 26.64 -39.44
C ASN A 639 -45.29 26.00 -40.86
N PRO A 640 -45.71 26.72 -41.85
CA PRO A 640 -45.82 26.24 -43.26
C PRO A 640 -44.46 25.85 -43.85
N LYS A 641 -43.31 26.22 -43.19
CA LYS A 641 -41.96 25.89 -43.63
C LYS A 641 -41.45 24.54 -43.06
N ILE A 642 -42.28 23.73 -42.40
CA ILE A 642 -41.87 22.38 -41.94
C ILE A 642 -41.51 21.54 -43.17
N SER A 643 -40.22 21.26 -43.31
CA SER A 643 -39.65 20.52 -44.44
C SER A 643 -39.78 19.00 -44.32
N ASP A 644 -39.86 18.46 -43.11
CA ASP A 644 -39.98 17.02 -42.86
C ASP A 644 -41.42 16.56 -43.19
N PRO A 645 -41.60 15.64 -44.15
CA PRO A 645 -42.92 15.20 -44.55
C PRO A 645 -43.70 14.45 -43.46
N LEU A 646 -43.02 13.74 -42.57
CA LEU A 646 -43.65 12.99 -41.49
C LEU A 646 -44.12 13.95 -40.37
N LEU A 647 -43.29 14.93 -40.02
CA LEU A 647 -43.66 15.97 -39.07
C LEU A 647 -44.79 16.85 -39.63
N LYS A 648 -44.74 17.17 -40.90
CA LYS A 648 -45.82 17.93 -41.59
C LYS A 648 -47.13 17.19 -41.52
N ARG A 649 -47.14 15.89 -41.86
CA ARG A 649 -48.33 15.01 -41.74
C ARG A 649 -48.82 14.92 -40.27
N TRP A 650 -47.93 14.87 -39.32
CA TRP A 650 -48.27 14.87 -37.91
C TRP A 650 -49.03 16.11 -37.50
N VAL A 651 -48.55 17.28 -37.88
CA VAL A 651 -49.14 18.60 -37.55
C VAL A 651 -50.46 18.86 -38.28
N GLU A 652 -50.53 18.49 -39.57
CA GLU A 652 -51.68 18.78 -40.39
C GLU A 652 -52.84 17.80 -40.21
N ASN A 653 -52.55 16.50 -40.03
CA ASN A 653 -53.57 15.46 -40.09
C ASN A 653 -53.78 14.68 -38.78
N ILE A 654 -52.78 14.62 -37.89
CA ILE A 654 -52.83 13.77 -36.72
C ILE A 654 -53.08 14.61 -35.46
N LEU A 655 -52.22 15.59 -35.21
CA LEU A 655 -52.24 16.42 -34.00
C LEU A 655 -53.56 17.19 -33.79
N PRO A 656 -54.24 17.73 -34.85
CA PRO A 656 -55.56 18.35 -34.65
C PRO A 656 -56.66 17.43 -34.18
N GLU A 657 -56.54 16.11 -34.45
CA GLU A 657 -57.49 15.08 -34.05
C GLU A 657 -57.16 14.43 -32.70
N VAL A 658 -56.01 14.72 -32.13
CA VAL A 658 -55.59 14.16 -30.84
C VAL A 658 -56.19 15.01 -29.71
N ASP A 659 -56.89 14.33 -28.85
CA ASP A 659 -57.41 14.94 -27.61
C ASP A 659 -56.57 14.47 -26.44
N TYR A 660 -55.75 15.37 -25.92
CA TYR A 660 -54.89 15.12 -24.75
C TYR A 660 -55.59 15.30 -23.41
N ILE A 661 -56.75 16.03 -23.39
CA ILE A 661 -57.37 16.53 -22.14
C ILE A 661 -58.57 15.74 -21.71
N THR A 662 -59.34 15.21 -22.69
CA THR A 662 -60.62 14.58 -22.32
C THR A 662 -60.42 13.31 -21.49
N HIS A 663 -60.99 13.33 -20.31
CA HIS A 663 -61.07 12.20 -19.41
C HIS A 663 -62.28 11.33 -19.74
N GLY A 664 -62.08 10.07 -20.07
CA GLY A 664 -63.17 9.10 -20.06
C GLY A 664 -63.61 8.82 -18.63
N VAL A 665 -64.86 8.33 -18.39
CA VAL A 665 -65.31 7.89 -17.09
C VAL A 665 -64.29 6.84 -16.56
N ASP A 666 -63.63 7.13 -15.44
CA ASP A 666 -62.59 6.32 -14.80
C ASP A 666 -61.31 6.13 -15.62
N LYS A 667 -60.93 7.06 -16.55
CA LYS A 667 -59.70 6.95 -17.34
C LYS A 667 -58.85 8.22 -17.21
N ILE A 668 -57.57 8.03 -17.06
CA ILE A 668 -56.50 9.09 -17.15
C ILE A 668 -56.40 9.49 -18.60
N SER A 669 -56.36 10.82 -18.91
CA SER A 669 -56.14 11.29 -20.28
C SER A 669 -54.74 10.87 -20.79
N LEU A 670 -54.59 10.78 -22.11
CA LEU A 670 -53.27 10.51 -22.71
C LEU A 670 -52.27 11.63 -22.33
N GLY A 671 -52.76 12.88 -22.32
CA GLY A 671 -51.96 14.04 -21.97
C GLY A 671 -51.48 13.97 -20.52
N ASP A 672 -52.34 13.74 -19.56
CA ASP A 672 -51.96 13.60 -18.13
C ASP A 672 -50.98 12.47 -17.92
N TYR A 673 -51.20 11.34 -18.59
CA TYR A 673 -50.29 10.22 -18.52
C TYR A 673 -48.87 10.57 -19.01
N ILE A 674 -48.77 11.30 -20.15
CA ILE A 674 -47.47 11.73 -20.69
C ILE A 674 -46.89 12.83 -19.80
N ALA A 675 -47.66 13.87 -19.46
CA ALA A 675 -47.24 15.02 -18.68
C ALA A 675 -46.74 14.61 -17.27
N SER A 676 -47.40 13.62 -16.66
CA SER A 676 -46.95 13.10 -15.34
C SER A 676 -45.48 12.67 -15.30
N LYS A 677 -44.88 12.32 -16.45
CA LYS A 677 -43.47 11.91 -16.53
C LYS A 677 -42.49 13.11 -16.60
N PHE A 678 -42.99 14.33 -16.82
CA PHE A 678 -42.23 15.57 -16.86
C PHE A 678 -42.55 16.51 -15.71
N GLN A 679 -43.64 16.28 -14.97
CA GLN A 679 -44.16 17.19 -13.96
C GLN A 679 -43.14 17.58 -12.91
N ASN A 680 -42.29 16.60 -12.46
CA ASN A 680 -41.26 16.86 -11.45
C ASN A 680 -40.26 17.92 -11.93
N PHE A 681 -39.94 17.92 -13.22
CA PHE A 681 -38.96 18.87 -13.80
C PHE A 681 -39.56 20.25 -14.09
N VAL A 682 -40.87 20.32 -14.34
CA VAL A 682 -41.58 21.57 -14.61
C VAL A 682 -42.08 22.22 -13.31
N PHE A 683 -42.47 21.44 -12.30
CA PHE A 683 -42.97 21.96 -11.03
C PHE A 683 -41.87 22.35 -10.06
N ASP A 684 -40.67 21.76 -10.18
CA ASP A 684 -39.53 22.19 -9.42
C ASP A 684 -39.08 23.59 -9.87
N PRO A 685 -39.15 24.63 -9.00
CA PRO A 685 -38.80 26.01 -9.38
C PRO A 685 -37.37 26.19 -9.86
N TYR A 686 -36.42 25.36 -9.30
CA TYR A 686 -35.01 25.40 -9.70
C TYR A 686 -34.85 24.93 -11.15
N LEU A 687 -35.39 23.77 -11.47
CA LEU A 687 -35.28 23.19 -12.82
C LEU A 687 -36.11 23.96 -13.84
N ARG A 688 -37.32 24.41 -13.46
CA ARG A 688 -38.16 25.19 -14.35
C ARG A 688 -37.46 26.48 -14.83
N ASN A 689 -36.81 27.21 -13.93
CA ASN A 689 -36.07 28.42 -14.29
C ASN A 689 -34.85 28.18 -15.16
N ILE A 690 -34.24 26.96 -15.10
CA ILE A 690 -33.13 26.55 -15.96
C ILE A 690 -33.65 26.13 -17.33
N PHE A 691 -34.64 25.25 -17.41
CA PHE A 691 -35.12 24.62 -18.63
C PHE A 691 -36.20 25.43 -19.38
N GLY A 692 -36.87 26.37 -18.73
CA GLY A 692 -37.87 27.21 -19.31
C GLY A 692 -37.33 28.36 -20.14
N GLN A 693 -36.03 28.66 -20.04
CA GLN A 693 -35.41 29.70 -20.88
C GLN A 693 -35.21 29.17 -22.30
N ARG A 694 -35.73 29.88 -23.31
CA ARG A 694 -35.68 29.46 -24.74
C ARG A 694 -34.26 29.36 -25.28
N LYS A 695 -33.37 30.24 -24.82
CA LYS A 695 -31.95 30.24 -25.23
C LYS A 695 -31.05 29.89 -24.06
N SER A 696 -30.10 29.00 -24.33
CA SER A 696 -29.06 28.75 -23.39
C SER A 696 -28.18 29.98 -23.21
N THR A 697 -27.78 30.28 -22.00
CA THR A 697 -26.93 31.45 -21.70
C THR A 697 -25.46 31.19 -21.99
N PHE A 698 -25.09 29.95 -22.30
CA PHE A 698 -23.76 29.51 -22.71
C PHE A 698 -23.83 28.46 -23.80
N ASN A 699 -22.75 28.33 -24.56
CA ASN A 699 -22.66 27.33 -25.64
C ASN A 699 -21.52 26.36 -25.40
N LEU A 700 -21.81 25.07 -25.34
CA LEU A 700 -20.83 24.03 -25.05
C LEU A 700 -19.79 23.83 -26.17
N THR A 701 -20.20 24.01 -27.43
CA THR A 701 -19.27 23.93 -28.58
C THR A 701 -18.24 25.06 -28.50
N ASP A 702 -18.66 26.27 -28.13
CA ASP A 702 -17.78 27.42 -27.96
C ASP A 702 -16.84 27.24 -26.74
N ILE A 703 -17.37 26.69 -25.62
CA ILE A 703 -16.57 26.32 -24.42
C ILE A 703 -15.43 25.37 -24.78
N MET A 704 -15.75 24.32 -25.54
CA MET A 704 -14.74 23.33 -25.98
C MET A 704 -13.71 23.94 -26.93
N ASN A 705 -14.16 24.78 -27.90
CA ASN A 705 -13.28 25.34 -28.92
C ASN A 705 -12.39 26.46 -28.37
N GLU A 706 -12.87 27.21 -27.41
CA GLU A 706 -12.08 28.25 -26.75
C GLU A 706 -11.20 27.73 -25.64
N GLY A 707 -11.45 26.51 -25.17
CA GLY A 707 -10.71 25.87 -24.06
C GLY A 707 -11.06 26.46 -22.71
N LYS A 708 -12.35 26.83 -22.54
CA LYS A 708 -12.89 27.32 -21.26
C LYS A 708 -13.10 26.22 -20.24
N VAL A 709 -13.53 26.60 -19.04
CA VAL A 709 -13.76 25.73 -17.90
C VAL A 709 -15.25 25.75 -17.57
N LEU A 710 -15.88 24.57 -17.56
CA LEU A 710 -17.26 24.40 -17.12
C LEU A 710 -17.26 23.58 -15.80
N LEU A 711 -17.77 24.21 -14.73
CA LEU A 711 -17.97 23.54 -13.45
C LEU A 711 -19.45 23.27 -13.22
N VAL A 712 -19.83 22.02 -13.10
CA VAL A 712 -21.21 21.56 -12.95
C VAL A 712 -21.44 21.02 -11.55
N ASN A 713 -22.27 21.71 -10.77
CA ASN A 713 -22.73 21.26 -9.46
C ASN A 713 -24.05 20.48 -9.61
N LEU A 714 -24.03 19.19 -9.26
CA LEU A 714 -25.22 18.35 -9.22
C LEU A 714 -25.53 17.82 -7.81
N ALA A 715 -25.18 18.61 -6.79
CA ALA A 715 -25.26 18.22 -5.38
C ALA A 715 -26.62 17.60 -5.02
N LYS A 716 -26.65 16.30 -4.78
CA LYS A 716 -27.83 15.53 -4.40
C LYS A 716 -28.46 15.95 -3.07
N GLY A 717 -27.69 16.63 -2.21
CA GLY A 717 -28.21 17.14 -0.94
C GLY A 717 -29.09 18.38 -1.08
N GLU A 718 -28.94 19.12 -2.18
CA GLU A 718 -29.68 20.35 -2.47
C GLU A 718 -30.74 20.11 -3.56
N LEU A 719 -30.43 19.19 -4.51
CA LEU A 719 -31.37 18.64 -5.49
C LEU A 719 -31.82 17.24 -5.05
N THR A 720 -32.98 16.79 -5.51
CA THR A 720 -33.33 15.38 -5.37
C THR A 720 -32.38 14.51 -6.21
N GLU A 721 -32.22 13.23 -5.83
CA GLU A 721 -31.37 12.32 -6.61
C GLU A 721 -31.84 12.18 -8.07
N GLU A 722 -33.15 12.18 -8.29
CA GLU A 722 -33.76 12.08 -9.59
C GLU A 722 -33.46 13.33 -10.45
N ASN A 723 -33.63 14.53 -9.87
CA ASN A 723 -33.32 15.80 -10.53
C ASN A 723 -31.85 15.92 -10.89
N SER A 724 -30.96 15.56 -9.95
CA SER A 724 -29.50 15.52 -10.17
C SER A 724 -29.14 14.59 -11.35
N ARG A 725 -29.71 13.38 -11.37
CA ARG A 725 -29.49 12.40 -12.42
C ARG A 725 -30.01 12.87 -13.77
N PHE A 726 -31.23 13.40 -13.81
CA PHE A 726 -31.84 13.93 -15.03
C PHE A 726 -31.01 15.05 -15.64
N LEU A 727 -30.65 16.04 -14.81
CA LEU A 727 -29.84 17.18 -15.23
C LEU A 727 -28.47 16.76 -15.77
N GLY A 728 -27.80 15.82 -15.06
CA GLY A 728 -26.52 15.27 -15.50
C GLY A 728 -26.60 14.54 -16.84
N MET A 729 -27.66 13.75 -17.08
CA MET A 729 -27.88 13.08 -18.35
C MET A 729 -28.13 14.08 -19.50
N LEU A 730 -28.91 15.16 -19.28
CA LEU A 730 -29.13 16.19 -20.26
C LEU A 730 -27.84 16.95 -20.63
N ILE A 731 -27.01 17.27 -19.62
CA ILE A 731 -25.71 17.90 -19.86
C ILE A 731 -24.82 16.98 -20.69
N MET A 732 -24.81 15.66 -20.42
CA MET A 732 -24.05 14.69 -21.19
C MET A 732 -24.48 14.60 -22.65
N ILE A 733 -25.81 14.68 -22.94
CA ILE A 733 -26.30 14.76 -24.33
C ILE A 733 -25.74 15.99 -25.04
N LYS A 734 -25.81 17.14 -24.41
CA LYS A 734 -25.33 18.38 -25.01
C LYS A 734 -23.81 18.39 -25.17
N LEU A 735 -23.05 17.84 -24.21
CA LEU A 735 -21.60 17.65 -24.36
C LEU A 735 -21.27 16.73 -25.55
N MET A 736 -22.01 15.64 -25.69
CA MET A 736 -21.83 14.72 -26.81
C MET A 736 -22.17 15.37 -28.14
N THR A 737 -23.33 16.06 -28.25
CA THR A 737 -23.76 16.78 -29.47
C THR A 737 -22.72 17.84 -29.83
N SER A 738 -22.27 18.63 -28.87
CA SER A 738 -21.25 19.67 -29.09
C SER A 738 -19.89 19.08 -29.50
N ALA A 739 -19.53 17.91 -28.97
CA ALA A 739 -18.32 17.20 -29.38
C ALA A 739 -18.44 16.75 -30.86
N MET A 740 -19.59 16.20 -31.26
CA MET A 740 -19.83 15.77 -32.65
C MET A 740 -19.79 16.91 -33.63
N GLU A 741 -20.29 18.11 -33.27
CA GLU A 741 -20.22 19.32 -34.11
C GLU A 741 -18.79 19.72 -34.47
N ARG A 742 -17.81 19.34 -33.64
CA ARG A 742 -16.37 19.62 -33.86
C ARG A 742 -15.77 18.86 -35.05
N VAL A 743 -16.48 17.86 -35.61
CA VAL A 743 -16.05 17.18 -36.84
C VAL A 743 -15.83 18.18 -37.97
N LYS A 744 -16.61 19.28 -38.01
CA LYS A 744 -16.50 20.39 -38.99
C LYS A 744 -15.19 21.20 -38.85
N ILE A 745 -14.45 21.02 -37.78
CA ILE A 745 -13.18 21.69 -37.50
C ILE A 745 -12.04 20.73 -37.86
N PRO A 746 -11.00 21.17 -38.61
CA PRO A 746 -9.82 20.34 -38.86
C PRO A 746 -9.19 19.83 -37.57
N GLU A 747 -8.72 18.58 -37.56
CA GLU A 747 -8.24 17.89 -36.35
C GLU A 747 -7.12 18.70 -35.65
N GLU A 748 -6.19 19.29 -36.40
CA GLU A 748 -5.05 20.05 -35.88
C GLU A 748 -5.47 21.36 -35.19
N LYS A 749 -6.69 21.84 -35.46
CA LYS A 749 -7.24 23.06 -34.87
C LYS A 749 -8.16 22.81 -33.69
N ARG A 750 -8.49 21.54 -33.41
CA ARG A 750 -9.34 21.17 -32.28
C ARG A 750 -8.52 21.27 -31.00
N LYS A 751 -8.88 22.20 -30.11
CA LYS A 751 -8.30 22.24 -28.77
C LYS A 751 -8.71 21.00 -28.00
N GLU A 752 -7.78 20.44 -27.23
CA GLU A 752 -8.06 19.32 -26.32
C GLU A 752 -9.03 19.79 -25.23
N PHE A 753 -10.01 18.95 -24.95
CA PHE A 753 -11.00 19.21 -23.91
C PHE A 753 -11.21 17.99 -23.04
N TYR A 754 -11.16 18.18 -21.72
CA TYR A 754 -11.18 17.10 -20.73
C TYR A 754 -12.49 17.13 -19.94
N ILE A 755 -13.24 16.02 -19.94
CA ILE A 755 -14.48 15.87 -19.21
C ILE A 755 -14.22 14.95 -18.02
N TYR A 756 -14.25 15.51 -16.82
CA TYR A 756 -14.13 14.82 -15.55
C TYR A 756 -15.52 14.53 -15.00
N VAL A 757 -15.80 13.24 -14.77
CA VAL A 757 -17.10 12.80 -14.25
C VAL A 757 -16.86 11.93 -13.03
N ASP A 758 -17.17 12.43 -11.85
CA ASP A 758 -17.23 11.59 -10.66
C ASP A 758 -18.58 10.86 -10.61
N GLU A 759 -18.58 9.62 -10.12
CA GLU A 759 -19.76 8.75 -10.04
C GLU A 759 -20.55 8.70 -11.37
N PHE A 760 -19.83 8.50 -12.51
CA PHE A 760 -20.38 8.64 -13.84
C PHE A 760 -21.57 7.71 -14.14
N GLN A 761 -21.71 6.58 -13.43
CA GLN A 761 -22.81 5.64 -13.60
C GLN A 761 -24.18 6.29 -13.34
N ASN A 762 -24.23 7.39 -12.58
CA ASN A 762 -25.47 8.12 -12.31
C ASN A 762 -25.99 8.86 -13.53
N ILE A 763 -25.10 9.26 -14.46
CA ILE A 763 -25.42 10.12 -15.61
C ILE A 763 -25.14 9.46 -16.96
N ALA A 764 -24.60 8.23 -16.98
CA ALA A 764 -24.32 7.50 -18.21
C ALA A 764 -25.63 7.10 -18.91
N THR A 765 -25.79 7.48 -20.18
CA THR A 765 -26.89 7.08 -21.07
C THR A 765 -26.46 5.96 -22.02
N ASN A 766 -27.37 5.37 -22.80
CA ASN A 766 -27.02 4.32 -23.75
C ASN A 766 -25.99 4.81 -24.79
N SER A 767 -26.08 6.05 -25.19
CA SER A 767 -25.14 6.68 -26.14
C SER A 767 -23.80 7.03 -25.52
N PHE A 768 -23.68 6.90 -24.22
CA PHE A 768 -22.39 7.11 -23.54
C PHE A 768 -21.32 6.14 -24.07
N SER A 769 -21.71 4.93 -24.48
CA SER A 769 -20.82 3.97 -25.13
C SER A 769 -20.25 4.51 -26.45
N ILE A 770 -21.06 5.28 -27.23
CA ILE A 770 -20.63 5.93 -28.46
C ILE A 770 -19.61 7.04 -28.13
N LEU A 771 -19.90 7.85 -27.09
CA LEU A 771 -18.98 8.89 -26.65
C LEU A 771 -17.63 8.30 -26.22
N VAL A 772 -17.62 7.22 -25.44
CA VAL A 772 -16.38 6.51 -25.04
C VAL A 772 -15.63 5.96 -26.24
N SER A 773 -16.33 5.53 -27.32
CA SER A 773 -15.70 4.95 -28.50
C SER A 773 -15.18 6.02 -29.48
N GLU A 774 -15.82 7.19 -29.56
CA GLU A 774 -15.60 8.16 -30.65
C GLU A 774 -15.05 9.52 -30.19
N ALA A 775 -15.16 9.88 -28.90
CA ALA A 775 -14.80 11.22 -28.39
C ALA A 775 -13.37 11.65 -28.74
N ARG A 776 -12.46 10.69 -28.88
CA ARG A 776 -11.07 10.92 -29.30
C ARG A 776 -11.01 11.65 -30.65
N LYS A 777 -11.88 11.25 -31.64
CA LYS A 777 -11.93 11.88 -32.96
C LYS A 777 -12.31 13.36 -32.89
N PHE A 778 -13.02 13.76 -31.82
CA PHE A 778 -13.49 15.11 -31.62
C PHE A 778 -12.55 15.96 -30.76
N GLY A 779 -11.40 15.41 -30.33
CA GLY A 779 -10.46 16.05 -29.41
C GLY A 779 -11.00 16.16 -27.99
N VAL A 780 -11.87 15.23 -27.57
CA VAL A 780 -12.47 15.17 -26.24
C VAL A 780 -11.93 13.92 -25.51
N SER A 781 -11.48 14.13 -24.27
CA SER A 781 -11.00 13.08 -23.39
C SER A 781 -11.91 12.93 -22.17
N LEU A 782 -12.27 11.70 -21.83
CA LEU A 782 -13.10 11.37 -20.68
C LEU A 782 -12.24 10.87 -19.52
N ILE A 783 -12.47 11.42 -18.35
CA ILE A 783 -11.90 10.93 -17.07
C ILE A 783 -13.09 10.52 -16.20
N LEU A 784 -13.31 9.21 -16.14
CA LEU A 784 -14.51 8.60 -15.54
C LEU A 784 -14.15 7.93 -14.23
N ALA A 785 -14.85 8.30 -13.15
CA ALA A 785 -14.66 7.68 -11.84
C ALA A 785 -15.95 7.03 -11.33
N ASN A 786 -15.82 5.86 -10.70
CA ASN A 786 -16.88 5.22 -9.94
C ASN A 786 -16.34 4.37 -8.78
N GLN A 787 -17.23 3.84 -7.96
CA GLN A 787 -16.82 3.08 -6.77
C GLN A 787 -16.66 1.58 -7.06
N PHE A 788 -17.55 0.98 -7.81
CA PHE A 788 -17.51 -0.44 -8.20
C PHE A 788 -18.22 -0.71 -9.54
N ILE A 789 -17.75 -1.72 -10.27
CA ILE A 789 -18.19 -2.01 -11.65
C ILE A 789 -19.70 -2.35 -11.71
N GLU A 790 -20.24 -3.02 -10.70
CA GLU A 790 -21.62 -3.43 -10.69
C GLU A 790 -22.64 -2.28 -10.66
N GLN A 791 -22.20 -1.06 -10.29
CA GLN A 791 -23.02 0.13 -10.44
C GLN A 791 -23.34 0.46 -11.90
N ILE A 792 -22.53 -0.01 -12.83
CA ILE A 792 -22.76 0.16 -14.27
C ILE A 792 -23.66 -0.99 -14.71
N THR A 793 -24.98 -0.74 -14.66
CA THR A 793 -25.99 -1.77 -14.96
C THR A 793 -26.03 -2.19 -16.44
N ASP A 794 -25.55 -1.32 -17.35
CA ASP A 794 -25.49 -1.58 -18.78
C ASP A 794 -24.15 -2.23 -19.18
N LYS A 795 -24.24 -3.48 -19.66
CA LYS A 795 -23.06 -4.23 -20.12
C LYS A 795 -22.37 -3.56 -21.32
N VAL A 796 -23.14 -2.91 -22.21
CA VAL A 796 -22.57 -2.24 -23.39
C VAL A 796 -21.64 -1.09 -22.96
N ILE A 797 -22.02 -0.35 -21.94
CA ILE A 797 -21.17 0.71 -21.38
C ILE A 797 -19.90 0.12 -20.75
N THR A 798 -20.05 -0.95 -19.99
CA THR A 798 -18.90 -1.63 -19.36
C THR A 798 -17.91 -2.16 -20.43
N GLU A 799 -18.41 -2.81 -21.48
CA GLU A 799 -17.61 -3.30 -22.59
C GLU A 799 -16.95 -2.17 -23.37
N ALA A 800 -17.67 -1.06 -23.61
CA ALA A 800 -17.12 0.11 -24.26
C ALA A 800 -15.97 0.75 -23.46
N ILE A 801 -16.10 0.84 -22.13
CA ILE A 801 -15.04 1.35 -21.25
C ILE A 801 -13.81 0.47 -21.35
N PHE A 802 -13.92 -0.85 -21.09
CA PHE A 802 -12.75 -1.74 -21.09
C PHE A 802 -12.15 -1.96 -22.48
N GLY A 803 -12.92 -1.75 -23.55
CA GLY A 803 -12.44 -1.84 -24.91
C GLY A 803 -11.72 -0.60 -25.44
N ASN A 804 -12.04 0.60 -24.93
CA ASN A 804 -11.57 1.85 -25.51
C ASN A 804 -10.69 2.70 -24.56
N VAL A 805 -10.76 2.46 -23.25
CA VAL A 805 -9.98 3.23 -22.28
C VAL A 805 -8.49 2.85 -22.35
N GLY A 806 -7.63 3.85 -22.50
CA GLY A 806 -6.18 3.66 -22.60
C GLY A 806 -5.48 3.59 -21.24
N THR A 807 -6.09 4.17 -20.19
CA THR A 807 -5.52 4.18 -18.85
C THR A 807 -6.57 3.76 -17.82
N ILE A 808 -6.22 2.78 -16.99
CA ILE A 808 -7.03 2.33 -15.86
C ILE A 808 -6.24 2.64 -14.58
N ILE A 809 -6.86 3.38 -13.66
CA ILE A 809 -6.31 3.70 -12.34
C ILE A 809 -7.18 3.02 -11.29
N CYS A 810 -6.62 2.03 -10.63
CA CYS A 810 -7.33 1.13 -9.74
C CYS A 810 -6.86 1.33 -8.30
N PHE A 811 -7.72 1.93 -7.47
CA PHE A 811 -7.56 1.97 -6.01
C PHE A 811 -8.03 0.64 -5.40
N ARG A 812 -8.03 0.55 -4.05
CA ARG A 812 -8.52 -0.65 -3.36
C ARG A 812 -9.93 -1.03 -3.79
N LEU A 813 -10.13 -2.31 -4.09
CA LEU A 813 -11.37 -2.89 -4.57
C LEU A 813 -11.98 -3.90 -3.59
N GLY A 814 -13.27 -4.18 -3.76
CA GLY A 814 -13.91 -5.38 -3.23
C GLY A 814 -13.59 -6.62 -4.07
N LEU A 815 -13.86 -7.81 -3.51
CA LEU A 815 -13.53 -9.09 -4.15
C LEU A 815 -14.12 -9.24 -5.57
N GLY A 816 -15.40 -8.89 -5.75
CA GLY A 816 -16.08 -9.05 -7.04
C GLY A 816 -15.43 -8.23 -8.16
N ASP A 817 -15.07 -6.98 -7.88
CA ASP A 817 -14.40 -6.11 -8.86
C ASP A 817 -12.95 -6.51 -9.08
N ALA A 818 -12.24 -6.92 -8.03
CA ALA A 818 -10.87 -7.41 -8.12
C ALA A 818 -10.79 -8.64 -9.04
N GLN A 819 -11.74 -9.58 -8.94
CA GLN A 819 -11.83 -10.73 -9.82
C GLN A 819 -12.10 -10.35 -11.29
N LYS A 820 -12.93 -9.33 -11.55
CA LYS A 820 -13.21 -8.84 -12.90
C LYS A 820 -12.00 -8.14 -13.53
N LEU A 821 -11.25 -7.38 -12.73
CA LEU A 821 -10.13 -6.56 -13.19
C LEU A 821 -8.77 -7.27 -13.22
N LYS A 822 -8.58 -8.36 -12.47
CA LYS A 822 -7.29 -9.05 -12.40
C LYS A 822 -6.72 -9.41 -13.79
N GLY A 823 -7.57 -9.76 -14.75
CA GLY A 823 -7.15 -10.07 -16.11
C GLY A 823 -6.48 -8.91 -16.85
N GLN A 824 -6.80 -7.65 -16.49
CA GLN A 824 -6.17 -6.47 -17.08
C GLN A 824 -4.75 -6.23 -16.54
N PHE A 825 -4.48 -6.64 -15.32
CA PHE A 825 -3.22 -6.42 -14.60
C PHE A 825 -2.30 -7.65 -14.55
N TYR A 826 -2.81 -8.82 -15.02
CA TYR A 826 -2.02 -10.06 -15.07
C TYR A 826 -0.80 -9.93 -16.01
N PRO A 827 0.36 -10.52 -15.70
CA PRO A 827 0.66 -11.40 -14.56
C PRO A 827 1.19 -10.67 -13.30
N PHE A 828 1.35 -9.34 -13.33
CA PHE A 828 2.07 -8.57 -12.30
C PHE A 828 1.27 -8.37 -11.02
N ILE A 829 -0.05 -8.23 -11.13
CA ILE A 829 -0.94 -7.90 -10.03
C ILE A 829 -2.11 -8.86 -10.04
N ASN A 830 -2.42 -9.45 -8.89
CA ASN A 830 -3.54 -10.36 -8.68
C ASN A 830 -4.67 -9.71 -7.86
N GLU A 831 -5.77 -10.44 -7.64
CA GLU A 831 -6.91 -9.96 -6.86
C GLU A 831 -6.56 -9.61 -5.41
N PHE A 832 -5.64 -10.36 -4.78
CA PHE A 832 -5.19 -10.09 -3.41
C PHE A 832 -4.54 -8.70 -3.30
N HIS A 833 -3.67 -8.35 -4.24
CA HIS A 833 -3.02 -7.03 -4.27
C HIS A 833 -4.04 -5.91 -4.49
N LEU A 834 -5.03 -6.10 -5.39
CA LEU A 834 -6.08 -5.12 -5.65
C LEU A 834 -6.99 -4.86 -4.44
N MET A 835 -7.19 -5.88 -3.59
CA MET A 835 -8.02 -5.78 -2.38
C MET A 835 -7.30 -5.15 -1.20
N ASN A 836 -5.98 -5.18 -1.17
CA ASN A 836 -5.18 -4.79 -0.01
C ASN A 836 -4.36 -3.51 -0.19
N LEU A 837 -4.65 -2.73 -1.24
CA LEU A 837 -4.02 -1.43 -1.42
C LEU A 837 -4.31 -0.50 -0.23
N PRO A 838 -3.31 0.20 0.31
CA PRO A 838 -3.53 1.26 1.29
C PRO A 838 -4.35 2.42 0.69
N ASN A 839 -4.93 3.25 1.55
CA ASN A 839 -5.58 4.48 1.10
C ASN A 839 -4.56 5.36 0.36
N TRP A 840 -5.04 6.10 -0.63
CA TRP A 840 -4.26 6.96 -1.53
C TRP A 840 -3.25 6.23 -2.43
N ASN A 841 -3.21 4.90 -2.41
CA ASN A 841 -2.42 4.09 -3.34
C ASN A 841 -3.32 3.53 -4.44
N ALA A 842 -2.79 3.53 -5.66
CA ALA A 842 -3.47 2.96 -6.82
C ALA A 842 -2.49 2.22 -7.72
N TYR A 843 -2.97 1.20 -8.42
CA TYR A 843 -2.28 0.62 -9.56
C TYR A 843 -2.72 1.31 -10.84
N VAL A 844 -1.76 1.57 -11.69
CA VAL A 844 -1.96 2.22 -12.99
C VAL A 844 -1.58 1.29 -14.10
N LEU A 845 -2.53 1.05 -15.00
CA LEU A 845 -2.29 0.44 -16.29
C LEU A 845 -2.44 1.53 -17.33
N SER A 846 -1.36 1.93 -17.99
CA SER A 846 -1.33 3.06 -18.91
C SER A 846 -0.64 2.73 -20.21
N GLN A 847 -0.59 3.71 -21.10
CA GLN A 847 0.09 3.65 -22.38
C GLN A 847 1.11 4.78 -22.48
N TYR A 848 2.11 4.57 -23.31
CA TYR A 848 3.06 5.60 -23.72
C TYR A 848 3.17 5.60 -25.25
N LYS A 849 2.79 6.72 -25.88
CA LYS A 849 2.70 6.85 -27.34
C LYS A 849 1.92 5.71 -28.01
N GLY A 850 0.85 5.28 -27.33
CA GLY A 850 -0.03 4.21 -27.80
C GLY A 850 0.45 2.78 -27.52
N GLN A 851 1.62 2.59 -26.92
CA GLN A 851 2.10 1.27 -26.49
C GLN A 851 1.73 1.02 -25.03
N LYS A 852 1.19 -0.17 -24.74
CA LYS A 852 0.79 -0.58 -23.40
C LYS A 852 2.04 -0.75 -22.52
N LEU A 853 2.02 -0.12 -21.35
CA LEU A 853 3.08 -0.20 -20.34
C LEU A 853 2.81 -1.33 -19.35
N ILE A 854 3.85 -1.75 -18.64
CA ILE A 854 3.74 -2.63 -17.47
C ILE A 854 2.97 -1.89 -16.37
N PRO A 855 2.02 -2.54 -15.68
CA PRO A 855 1.35 -1.92 -14.53
C PRO A 855 2.33 -1.48 -13.46
N PHE A 856 2.06 -0.37 -12.80
CA PHE A 856 2.86 0.17 -11.70
C PHE A 856 1.98 0.82 -10.66
N ASN A 857 2.51 1.07 -9.47
CA ASN A 857 1.76 1.73 -8.40
C ASN A 857 2.04 3.23 -8.36
N ILE A 858 1.05 3.99 -7.91
CA ILE A 858 1.19 5.41 -7.56
C ILE A 858 0.61 5.69 -6.18
N ILE A 859 1.12 6.75 -5.56
CA ILE A 859 0.49 7.41 -4.41
C ILE A 859 -0.07 8.74 -4.90
N THR A 860 -1.31 9.03 -4.58
CA THR A 860 -1.92 10.32 -4.90
C THR A 860 -1.24 11.44 -4.13
N ILE A 861 -1.08 12.60 -4.76
CA ILE A 861 -0.47 13.77 -4.16
C ILE A 861 -1.60 14.64 -3.61
N PRO A 862 -1.69 14.89 -2.30
CA PRO A 862 -2.59 15.89 -1.77
C PRO A 862 -2.26 17.26 -2.39
N ASP A 863 -3.28 18.04 -2.71
CA ASP A 863 -3.06 19.40 -3.17
C ASP A 863 -2.93 20.32 -1.96
N ASP A 864 -1.75 20.93 -1.81
CA ASP A 864 -1.43 21.85 -0.71
C ASP A 864 -1.84 23.31 -0.99
N THR A 865 -2.48 23.58 -2.15
CA THR A 865 -2.96 24.92 -2.48
C THR A 865 -4.04 25.31 -1.50
N PRO A 866 -3.88 26.42 -0.75
CA PRO A 866 -4.90 26.87 0.19
C PRO A 866 -6.18 27.26 -0.55
N TYR A 867 -7.31 27.01 0.08
CA TYR A 867 -8.60 27.51 -0.41
C TYR A 867 -8.67 29.02 -0.16
N ASP A 868 -8.94 29.78 -1.24
CA ASP A 868 -9.13 31.22 -1.15
C ASP A 868 -10.60 31.60 -1.33
N PRO A 869 -11.30 32.05 -0.28
CA PRO A 869 -12.71 32.48 -0.36
C PRO A 869 -12.94 33.65 -1.29
N GLN A 870 -11.96 34.55 -1.46
CA GLN A 870 -12.07 35.71 -2.33
C GLN A 870 -12.06 35.29 -3.81
N ILE A 871 -11.20 34.33 -4.16
CA ILE A 871 -11.19 33.72 -5.51
C ILE A 871 -12.54 33.05 -5.78
N ALA A 872 -13.02 32.22 -4.84
CA ALA A 872 -14.32 31.54 -4.99
C ALA A 872 -15.47 32.52 -5.21
N HIS A 873 -15.53 33.60 -4.42
CA HIS A 873 -16.55 34.66 -4.59
C HIS A 873 -16.41 35.37 -5.94
N ARG A 874 -15.21 35.76 -6.32
CA ARG A 874 -14.95 36.47 -7.59
C ARG A 874 -15.29 35.64 -8.80
N VAL A 875 -14.95 34.34 -8.82
CA VAL A 875 -15.33 33.44 -9.92
C VAL A 875 -16.84 33.33 -10.04
N LYS A 876 -17.54 33.17 -8.90
CA LYS A 876 -19.01 33.11 -8.89
C LYS A 876 -19.66 34.38 -9.45
N GLU A 877 -19.20 35.53 -9.01
CA GLU A 877 -19.72 36.83 -9.51
C GLU A 877 -19.44 37.01 -11.01
N LEU A 878 -18.24 36.70 -11.50
CA LEU A 878 -17.91 36.80 -12.93
C LEU A 878 -18.76 35.85 -13.78
N SER A 879 -19.04 34.65 -13.30
CA SER A 879 -19.91 33.70 -13.99
C SER A 879 -21.36 34.19 -14.00
N ARG A 880 -21.90 34.68 -12.89
CA ARG A 880 -23.24 35.26 -12.79
C ARG A 880 -23.44 36.42 -13.77
N GLN A 881 -22.50 37.38 -13.81
CA GLN A 881 -22.58 38.55 -14.68
C GLN A 881 -22.64 38.20 -16.18
N ARG A 882 -22.01 37.07 -16.56
CA ARG A 882 -21.90 36.70 -17.97
C ARG A 882 -22.93 35.68 -18.40
N TYR A 883 -23.32 34.80 -17.54
CA TYR A 883 -24.11 33.61 -17.87
C TYR A 883 -25.37 33.45 -17.01
N GLY A 884 -25.46 34.12 -15.88
CA GLY A 884 -26.67 34.17 -15.06
C GLY A 884 -27.63 35.24 -15.53
N ARG A 885 -28.93 35.01 -15.36
CA ARG A 885 -29.98 36.00 -15.60
C ARG A 885 -30.72 36.29 -14.28
N PRO A 886 -31.12 37.56 -14.03
CA PRO A 886 -31.89 37.87 -12.84
C PRO A 886 -33.16 37.02 -12.72
N LYS A 887 -33.39 36.38 -11.58
CA LYS A 887 -34.55 35.52 -11.32
C LYS A 887 -35.89 36.15 -11.76
N ILE A 888 -36.08 37.40 -11.47
CA ILE A 888 -37.35 38.14 -11.80
C ILE A 888 -37.58 38.16 -13.31
N GLU A 889 -36.54 38.38 -14.11
CA GLU A 889 -36.66 38.38 -15.57
C GLU A 889 -36.96 36.99 -16.11
N VAL A 890 -36.31 35.97 -15.59
CA VAL A 890 -36.50 34.56 -15.98
C VAL A 890 -37.91 34.11 -15.61
N GLU A 891 -38.36 34.37 -14.40
CA GLU A 891 -39.72 33.99 -13.95
C GLU A 891 -40.81 34.70 -14.76
N LYS A 892 -40.57 35.94 -15.15
CA LYS A 892 -41.50 36.66 -16.01
C LYS A 892 -41.61 35.98 -17.39
N GLU A 893 -40.45 35.66 -18.05
CA GLU A 893 -40.42 34.99 -19.34
C GLU A 893 -41.09 33.63 -19.26
N VAL A 894 -40.74 32.83 -18.26
CA VAL A 894 -41.28 31.46 -18.11
C VAL A 894 -42.78 31.48 -17.78
N ASN A 895 -43.25 32.44 -16.95
CA ASN A 895 -44.67 32.55 -16.62
C ASN A 895 -45.53 33.11 -17.75
N GLU A 896 -44.97 33.92 -18.64
CA GLU A 896 -45.67 34.37 -19.85
C GLU A 896 -45.86 33.22 -20.86
N GLU A 897 -45.12 32.13 -20.70
CA GLU A 897 -45.19 30.94 -21.54
C GLU A 897 -46.03 29.82 -20.94
N ILE A 898 -46.24 29.79 -19.63
CA ILE A 898 -47.16 28.88 -18.95
C ILE A 898 -48.60 29.37 -19.09
#